data_0dac704b79964c7796207de7203103fc
#
_entry.id   0dac704b79964c7796207de7203103fc
#
_cell.length_a   1.000
_cell.length_b   1.000
_cell.length_c   1.000
_cell.angle_alpha   90.00
_cell.angle_beta   90.00
_cell.angle_gamma   90.00
#
_symmetry.space_group_name_H-M   'P 1'
#
loop_
_entity.id
_entity.type
_entity.pdbx_description
1 polymer ?
#
loop_
_entity_poly.entity_id
_entity_poly.type
_entity_poly.pdbx_seq_one_letter_code
_entity_poly.pdbx_strand_id
1 'polypeptide(L)'
;TTLNNKTKDAGLQAYYKLLSQTEGVDSISQFNHPGTTFGNFIDFGYWDAVVDTRMYMVEVGNGEGQIGAGGYYPSYEQYIMALDKGWHVAPTNNQDNHKGRWGNANDARDVILTDDFSEQGIYDALRAMRMYATEDKNLEIGYTVNGMLLGSSLTEVPEKLNIHVTVNDPDASDSISKVEVIVNSGKTAYTWDDPAVLATGDLSVTLDPDYSYYYIRVTQGDGDLAVTAPVWVGETLKLGISDVTCGTSTPVTGEAMTVTTTLFNSESTDANIKSITYAVGSQVLASATDVGTVPASGTLALSYDVSFDTARVYKVTATVVLEQDGKEYVFTKDITLDVQNADDLVYIGIDASHYNEYVAGNYKDSMGNFGSLAGQYSVRTVELKTSDELIAACSNPKFKALILTAPSRRLADAQTDPRTYSAQELAAIAAFNAGGGTVILAGWSDNYENYDVIQSNSAIKHMAATQNEVLQALGSSLRISDDATYDDVRSAADGVDKWRLYFNTYGQSFLTDGVIVDAEHPYDRLYTEGFSHYGGASVYAVDADGKPTSTLPATVSPVVYAHSTTYSVDVDKDGLGGANVPKYAYAENDSRLLAMASEQLEGKGLIIVSGAAFMSNFEVQATISDNGSEKNYSNYKICENLLGRINPVKVTDIATVQAQTEAGHKYTIEGVVTSNASGYDKATAFFDCIYVQDETGGINCFPVAGEFKIGDVVRITGVTDSYQGENELQVSSIEKIGETTPVTPKTVTSTQINDGSVMGQLVTLKGFVVGYEMADGLVQTILVRDSEGKIARV
;
A
#
# COMPACT_ATOMS: atom_id res chain seq x y z
N THR A 1 -19.90 19.61 -5.87
CA THR A 1 -20.19 18.79 -7.07
C THR A 1 -19.22 17.62 -7.05
N THR A 2 -19.69 16.48 -6.62
CA THR A 2 -18.94 15.24 -6.68
C THR A 2 -18.87 14.78 -8.14
N LEU A 3 -17.83 15.16 -8.83
CA LEU A 3 -17.42 14.47 -10.03
C LEU A 3 -16.65 13.22 -9.62
N ASN A 4 -17.36 12.13 -9.59
CA ASN A 4 -16.80 10.82 -9.39
C ASN A 4 -15.93 10.48 -10.61
N ASN A 5 -14.66 10.16 -10.44
CA ASN A 5 -13.76 9.64 -11.48
C ASN A 5 -14.36 8.43 -12.22
N LYS A 6 -15.28 7.71 -11.59
CA LYS A 6 -16.07 6.65 -12.22
C LYS A 6 -17.01 7.16 -13.31
N THR A 7 -17.31 8.49 -13.38
CA THR A 7 -18.13 9.07 -14.42
C THR A 7 -17.36 9.42 -15.70
N LYS A 8 -16.07 9.18 -15.70
CA LYS A 8 -15.24 9.16 -16.93
C LYS A 8 -15.02 10.54 -17.56
N ASP A 9 -14.40 10.52 -18.71
CA ASP A 9 -13.98 11.64 -19.55
C ASP A 9 -15.01 12.77 -19.64
N ALA A 10 -16.26 12.43 -19.90
CA ALA A 10 -17.34 13.41 -20.12
C ALA A 10 -17.63 14.24 -18.84
N GLY A 11 -17.54 13.64 -17.66
CA GLY A 11 -17.75 14.33 -16.39
C GLY A 11 -16.63 15.31 -16.07
N LEU A 12 -15.39 14.94 -16.30
CA LEU A 12 -14.22 15.79 -16.07
C LEU A 12 -14.20 16.96 -17.06
N GLN A 13 -14.45 16.71 -18.33
CA GLN A 13 -14.56 17.77 -19.36
C GLN A 13 -15.70 18.75 -19.06
N ALA A 14 -16.85 18.26 -18.60
CA ALA A 14 -17.97 19.11 -18.19
C ALA A 14 -17.59 20.01 -17.00
N TYR A 15 -16.82 19.49 -16.06
CA TYR A 15 -16.32 20.27 -14.93
C TYR A 15 -15.32 21.34 -15.37
N TYR A 16 -14.35 20.97 -16.20
CA TYR A 16 -13.38 21.94 -16.74
C TYR A 16 -14.09 23.04 -17.55
N LYS A 17 -15.10 22.66 -18.33
CA LYS A 17 -15.93 23.64 -19.02
C LYS A 17 -16.64 24.59 -18.05
N LEU A 18 -17.14 24.10 -16.91
CA LEU A 18 -17.72 24.96 -15.87
C LEU A 18 -16.66 25.90 -15.28
N LEU A 19 -15.48 25.38 -14.94
CA LEU A 19 -14.37 26.20 -14.42
C LEU A 19 -13.90 27.25 -15.43
N SER A 20 -13.96 26.98 -16.73
CA SER A 20 -13.54 27.93 -17.77
C SER A 20 -14.55 29.06 -18.00
N GLN A 21 -15.76 28.98 -17.43
CA GLN A 21 -16.79 30.00 -17.57
C GLN A 21 -16.58 31.23 -16.66
N THR A 22 -17.31 32.29 -16.87
CA THR A 22 -17.18 33.52 -16.11
C THR A 22 -17.45 33.31 -14.62
N GLU A 23 -18.39 32.46 -14.26
CA GLU A 23 -18.74 32.08 -12.90
C GLU A 23 -17.65 31.34 -12.14
N GLY A 24 -16.65 30.79 -12.86
CA GLY A 24 -15.49 30.10 -12.27
C GLY A 24 -14.30 31.00 -11.93
N VAL A 25 -14.34 32.31 -12.24
CA VAL A 25 -13.17 33.19 -12.15
C VAL A 25 -12.60 33.28 -10.72
N ASP A 26 -13.46 33.34 -9.72
CA ASP A 26 -13.07 33.47 -8.33
C ASP A 26 -12.95 32.10 -7.60
N SER A 27 -13.14 30.99 -8.31
CA SER A 27 -13.05 29.67 -7.72
C SER A 27 -11.61 29.32 -7.34
N ILE A 28 -11.47 28.58 -6.24
CA ILE A 28 -10.25 27.88 -5.87
C ILE A 28 -10.57 26.38 -5.96
N SER A 29 -9.90 25.69 -6.86
CA SER A 29 -10.14 24.28 -7.13
C SER A 29 -8.94 23.43 -6.80
N GLN A 30 -9.22 22.16 -6.47
CA GLN A 30 -8.23 21.17 -6.04
C GLN A 30 -8.52 19.80 -6.68
N PHE A 31 -7.48 19.07 -7.01
CA PHE A 31 -7.55 17.65 -7.31
C PHE A 31 -7.51 16.86 -6.00
N ASN A 32 -8.64 16.31 -5.57
CA ASN A 32 -8.74 15.58 -4.31
C ASN A 32 -8.38 14.11 -4.48
N HIS A 33 -7.67 13.54 -3.48
CA HIS A 33 -7.35 12.11 -3.32
C HIS A 33 -7.04 11.38 -4.65
N PRO A 34 -6.13 11.91 -5.49
CA PRO A 34 -5.74 11.18 -6.69
C PRO A 34 -5.03 9.88 -6.29
N GLY A 35 -5.32 8.79 -7.01
CA GLY A 35 -4.70 7.50 -6.72
C GLY A 35 -5.49 6.32 -7.26
N THR A 36 -5.05 5.12 -6.93
CA THR A 36 -5.63 3.87 -7.44
C THR A 36 -7.06 3.63 -6.97
N THR A 37 -7.42 4.13 -5.78
CA THR A 37 -8.75 3.93 -5.21
C THR A 37 -9.83 4.78 -5.90
N PHE A 38 -9.56 6.06 -6.13
CA PHE A 38 -10.52 7.01 -6.66
C PHE A 38 -10.23 7.46 -8.09
N GLY A 39 -9.04 7.13 -8.61
CA GLY A 39 -8.56 7.49 -9.95
C GLY A 39 -7.76 8.79 -9.99
N ASN A 40 -7.13 9.07 -11.13
CA ASN A 40 -6.18 10.15 -11.34
C ASN A 40 -6.71 11.24 -12.27
N PHE A 41 -8.00 11.54 -12.29
CA PHE A 41 -8.57 12.57 -13.17
C PHE A 41 -8.17 12.36 -14.65
N ILE A 42 -8.30 11.10 -15.16
CA ILE A 42 -7.83 10.69 -16.49
C ILE A 42 -6.33 11.03 -16.67
N ASP A 43 -5.51 10.63 -15.68
CA ASP A 43 -4.09 10.97 -15.59
C ASP A 43 -3.81 12.47 -15.72
N PHE A 44 -4.61 13.29 -15.02
CA PHE A 44 -4.59 14.76 -15.12
C PHE A 44 -4.67 15.28 -16.54
N GLY A 45 -5.43 14.57 -17.37
CA GLY A 45 -5.64 14.91 -18.78
C GLY A 45 -6.49 16.17 -19.01
N TYR A 46 -6.67 16.49 -20.28
CA TYR A 46 -7.47 17.66 -20.73
C TYR A 46 -6.98 18.99 -20.15
N TRP A 47 -5.66 19.14 -19.98
CA TRP A 47 -5.09 20.42 -19.56
C TRP A 47 -5.63 21.57 -20.44
N ASP A 48 -6.03 22.65 -19.81
CA ASP A 48 -6.54 23.86 -20.46
C ASP A 48 -5.98 25.09 -19.76
N ALA A 49 -5.44 26.04 -20.52
CA ALA A 49 -4.78 27.20 -19.96
C ALA A 49 -5.68 28.09 -19.09
N VAL A 50 -7.00 28.11 -19.34
CA VAL A 50 -7.93 28.87 -18.51
C VAL A 50 -8.26 28.10 -17.24
N VAL A 51 -8.45 26.78 -17.32
CA VAL A 51 -8.70 25.91 -16.17
C VAL A 51 -7.49 25.89 -15.25
N ASP A 52 -6.28 25.86 -15.78
CA ASP A 52 -5.02 25.89 -15.04
C ASP A 52 -4.92 27.13 -14.13
N THR A 53 -5.44 28.27 -14.55
CA THR A 53 -5.49 29.50 -13.71
C THR A 53 -6.50 29.42 -12.57
N ARG A 54 -7.24 28.34 -12.41
CA ARG A 54 -8.32 28.16 -11.42
C ARG A 54 -8.20 26.83 -10.65
N MET A 55 -7.27 25.97 -11.10
CA MET A 55 -6.87 24.74 -10.41
C MET A 55 -5.55 25.02 -9.69
N TYR A 56 -5.61 25.17 -8.37
CA TYR A 56 -4.47 25.66 -7.59
C TYR A 56 -3.77 24.58 -6.79
N MET A 57 -4.44 23.44 -6.55
CA MET A 57 -3.95 22.46 -5.57
C MET A 57 -4.17 21.03 -6.02
N VAL A 58 -3.35 20.14 -5.47
CA VAL A 58 -3.50 18.68 -5.58
C VAL A 58 -3.14 18.02 -4.27
N GLU A 59 -3.95 17.08 -3.79
CA GLU A 59 -3.64 16.33 -2.59
C GLU A 59 -2.45 15.40 -2.83
N VAL A 60 -1.44 15.52 -1.99
CA VAL A 60 -0.27 14.61 -1.91
C VAL A 60 -0.41 13.61 -0.78
N GLY A 61 -1.37 13.84 0.11
CA GLY A 61 -1.80 12.95 1.17
C GLY A 61 -3.25 13.20 1.48
N ASN A 62 -3.99 12.14 1.79
CA ASN A 62 -5.40 12.18 2.13
C ASN A 62 -5.71 11.16 3.20
N GLY A 63 -6.62 11.48 4.11
CA GLY A 63 -7.15 10.53 5.08
C GLY A 63 -6.83 10.85 6.54
N GLU A 64 -7.64 10.28 7.43
CA GLU A 64 -7.59 10.49 8.87
C GLU A 64 -6.72 9.46 9.61
N GLY A 65 -6.13 8.51 8.89
CA GLY A 65 -5.26 7.47 9.45
C GLY A 65 -3.91 8.01 9.89
N GLN A 66 -3.22 7.22 10.69
CA GLN A 66 -1.87 7.53 11.12
C GLN A 66 -0.92 7.54 9.90
N ILE A 67 -0.04 8.52 9.84
CA ILE A 67 0.97 8.63 8.78
C ILE A 67 1.90 7.41 8.84
N GLY A 68 2.27 6.91 7.67
CA GLY A 68 3.04 5.66 7.55
C GLY A 68 2.26 4.37 7.85
N ALA A 69 0.99 4.49 8.24
CA ALA A 69 0.08 3.37 8.46
C ALA A 69 -1.15 3.51 7.58
N GLY A 70 -2.03 2.54 7.60
CA GLY A 70 -3.20 2.59 6.74
C GLY A 70 -4.23 3.64 7.15
N GLY A 71 -5.03 4.10 6.18
CA GLY A 71 -6.02 5.19 6.30
C GLY A 71 -5.46 6.57 6.05
N TYR A 72 -4.18 6.63 5.81
CA TYR A 72 -3.49 7.73 5.18
C TYR A 72 -2.99 7.27 3.79
N TYR A 73 -3.26 8.04 2.77
CA TYR A 73 -3.01 7.71 1.36
C TYR A 73 -2.07 8.73 0.73
N PRO A 74 -0.75 8.47 0.70
CA PRO A 74 0.19 9.33 0.02
C PRO A 74 -0.01 9.29 -1.50
N SER A 75 0.08 10.44 -2.15
CA SER A 75 -0.15 10.65 -3.59
C SER A 75 0.96 11.48 -4.23
N TYR A 76 2.20 11.33 -3.77
CA TYR A 76 3.35 12.10 -4.27
C TYR A 76 3.65 11.85 -5.75
N GLU A 77 3.44 10.61 -6.23
CA GLU A 77 3.58 10.28 -7.66
C GLU A 77 2.53 11.00 -8.52
N GLN A 78 1.33 11.16 -7.99
CA GLN A 78 0.25 11.89 -8.67
C GLN A 78 0.52 13.39 -8.73
N TYR A 79 1.19 13.94 -7.72
CA TYR A 79 1.67 15.32 -7.74
C TYR A 79 2.66 15.55 -8.87
N ILE A 80 3.67 14.68 -8.99
CA ILE A 80 4.63 14.71 -10.10
C ILE A 80 3.91 14.62 -11.43
N MET A 81 2.96 13.70 -11.56
CA MET A 81 2.16 13.51 -12.78
C MET A 81 1.40 14.79 -13.15
N ALA A 82 0.75 15.46 -12.19
CA ALA A 82 0.04 16.70 -12.43
C ALA A 82 0.98 17.81 -12.94
N LEU A 83 2.14 17.98 -12.30
CA LEU A 83 3.16 18.97 -12.70
C LEU A 83 3.70 18.67 -14.10
N ASP A 84 4.00 17.41 -14.40
CA ASP A 84 4.52 16.99 -15.72
C ASP A 84 3.47 17.16 -16.83
N LYS A 85 2.18 17.09 -16.50
CA LYS A 85 1.09 17.39 -17.43
C LYS A 85 0.89 18.89 -17.69
N GLY A 86 1.65 19.72 -17.00
CA GLY A 86 1.66 21.17 -17.17
C GLY A 86 0.73 21.94 -16.23
N TRP A 87 0.14 21.28 -15.24
CA TRP A 87 -0.66 21.96 -14.23
C TRP A 87 0.22 22.77 -13.28
N HIS A 88 -0.17 24.01 -13.01
CA HIS A 88 0.43 24.84 -11.97
C HIS A 88 -0.36 24.62 -10.69
N VAL A 89 0.07 23.66 -9.87
CA VAL A 89 -0.61 23.26 -8.64
C VAL A 89 0.35 23.17 -7.47
N ALA A 90 -0.13 23.55 -6.31
CA ALA A 90 0.56 23.37 -5.03
C ALA A 90 0.11 22.07 -4.35
N PRO A 91 0.95 21.45 -3.53
CA PRO A 91 0.58 20.25 -2.78
C PRO A 91 -0.28 20.61 -1.58
N THR A 92 -1.25 19.72 -1.25
CA THR A 92 -2.01 19.77 0.01
C THR A 92 -2.00 18.40 0.67
N ASN A 93 -2.16 18.38 2.00
CA ASN A 93 -2.25 17.17 2.78
C ASN A 93 -3.49 17.25 3.68
N ASN A 94 -4.59 16.67 3.22
CA ASN A 94 -5.90 16.82 3.81
C ASN A 94 -6.34 15.56 4.56
N GLN A 95 -6.96 15.74 5.72
CA GLN A 95 -7.43 14.63 6.54
C GLN A 95 -8.76 14.03 6.03
N ASP A 96 -9.44 14.65 5.06
CA ASP A 96 -10.75 14.22 4.54
C ASP A 96 -11.76 13.91 5.67
N ASN A 97 -11.78 14.79 6.66
CA ASN A 97 -12.47 14.56 7.92
C ASN A 97 -13.99 14.66 7.79
N HIS A 98 -14.68 13.58 8.09
CA HIS A 98 -16.15 13.48 8.05
C HIS A 98 -16.80 13.52 9.44
N LYS A 99 -16.06 13.70 10.52
CA LYS A 99 -16.54 13.55 11.91
C LYS A 99 -16.18 14.66 12.89
N GLY A 100 -15.82 15.83 12.39
CA GLY A 100 -15.54 17.00 13.26
C GLY A 100 -14.21 16.90 14.03
N ARG A 101 -13.26 16.11 13.56
CA ARG A 101 -11.89 16.01 14.09
C ARG A 101 -10.90 16.87 13.31
N TRP A 102 -11.31 18.01 12.88
CA TRP A 102 -10.56 18.90 12.01
C TRP A 102 -9.24 19.34 12.63
N GLY A 103 -8.14 18.98 11.98
CA GLY A 103 -6.78 19.32 12.39
C GLY A 103 -6.19 18.46 13.52
N ASN A 104 -6.87 17.42 13.97
CA ASN A 104 -6.38 16.56 15.05
C ASN A 104 -6.56 15.04 14.80
N ALA A 105 -6.85 14.65 13.57
CA ALA A 105 -6.97 13.25 13.22
C ALA A 105 -5.58 12.60 13.08
N ASN A 106 -4.64 13.31 12.47
CA ASN A 106 -3.21 12.98 12.38
C ASN A 106 -2.36 14.26 12.34
N ASP A 107 -1.06 14.13 12.14
CA ASP A 107 -0.10 15.24 12.13
C ASP A 107 0.08 15.89 10.75
N ALA A 108 -0.59 15.40 9.71
CA ALA A 108 -0.57 16.01 8.38
C ALA A 108 -1.14 17.45 8.37
N ARG A 109 -0.46 18.34 7.66
CA ARG A 109 -0.84 19.78 7.60
C ARG A 109 -0.62 20.36 6.21
N ASP A 110 -1.46 21.35 5.90
CA ASP A 110 -1.19 22.36 4.89
C ASP A 110 -0.61 23.59 5.58
N VAL A 111 0.54 24.03 5.13
CA VAL A 111 1.17 25.23 5.65
C VAL A 111 1.09 26.34 4.62
N ILE A 112 0.46 27.44 4.99
CA ILE A 112 0.21 28.60 4.14
C ILE A 112 1.11 29.75 4.58
N LEU A 113 1.90 30.30 3.66
CA LEU A 113 2.79 31.43 3.91
C LEU A 113 2.04 32.74 3.58
N THR A 114 1.72 33.51 4.60
CA THR A 114 1.05 34.82 4.45
C THR A 114 1.52 35.78 5.53
N ASP A 115 1.56 37.07 5.22
CA ASP A 115 1.77 38.18 6.17
C ASP A 115 0.43 38.83 6.60
N ASP A 116 -0.68 38.41 5.97
CA ASP A 116 -2.03 38.85 6.29
C ASP A 116 -2.90 37.65 6.75
N PHE A 117 -3.04 37.49 8.07
CA PHE A 117 -3.84 36.41 8.67
C PHE A 117 -5.35 36.76 8.69
N SER A 118 -5.84 37.30 7.57
CA SER A 118 -7.26 37.48 7.30
C SER A 118 -7.78 36.39 6.36
N GLU A 119 -9.09 36.24 6.24
CA GLU A 119 -9.70 35.36 5.26
C GLU A 119 -9.22 35.69 3.83
N GLN A 120 -9.15 36.97 3.48
CA GLN A 120 -8.67 37.40 2.16
C GLN A 120 -7.18 37.06 1.98
N GLY A 121 -6.34 37.30 2.98
CA GLY A 121 -4.91 37.00 2.92
C GLY A 121 -4.65 35.49 2.73
N ILE A 122 -5.46 34.63 3.36
CA ILE A 122 -5.40 33.20 3.14
C ILE A 122 -5.78 32.84 1.68
N TYR A 123 -6.87 33.38 1.16
CA TYR A 123 -7.27 33.13 -0.24
C TYR A 123 -6.24 33.65 -1.23
N ASP A 124 -5.63 34.78 -0.97
CA ASP A 124 -4.59 35.36 -1.83
C ASP A 124 -3.32 34.47 -1.83
N ALA A 125 -2.94 33.93 -0.66
CA ALA A 125 -1.84 33.01 -0.53
C ALA A 125 -2.10 31.69 -1.24
N LEU A 126 -3.31 31.13 -1.13
CA LEU A 126 -3.73 29.93 -1.86
C LEU A 126 -3.67 30.14 -3.39
N ARG A 127 -4.19 31.28 -3.90
CA ARG A 127 -4.11 31.61 -5.32
C ARG A 127 -2.69 31.86 -5.81
N ALA A 128 -1.82 32.35 -4.94
CA ALA A 128 -0.41 32.51 -5.22
C ALA A 128 0.41 31.21 -4.99
N MET A 129 -0.25 30.12 -4.57
CA MET A 129 0.38 28.84 -4.25
C MET A 129 1.55 28.97 -3.24
N ARG A 130 1.40 29.88 -2.27
CA ARG A 130 2.36 30.11 -1.18
C ARG A 130 2.18 29.08 -0.08
N MET A 131 2.46 27.81 -0.39
CA MET A 131 2.15 26.74 0.53
C MET A 131 3.03 25.51 0.31
N TYR A 132 3.08 24.69 1.33
CA TYR A 132 3.64 23.34 1.28
C TYR A 132 2.77 22.38 2.09
N ALA A 133 2.88 21.10 1.76
CA ALA A 133 2.23 20.01 2.47
C ALA A 133 3.27 19.25 3.29
N THR A 134 2.92 18.86 4.50
CA THR A 134 3.78 18.11 5.41
C THR A 134 3.01 17.02 6.13
N GLU A 135 3.67 15.92 6.43
CA GLU A 135 3.19 14.83 7.28
C GLU A 135 3.47 15.13 8.77
N ASP A 136 4.29 16.11 9.08
CA ASP A 136 4.55 16.61 10.42
C ASP A 136 3.73 17.88 10.73
N LYS A 137 3.32 18.01 12.00
CA LYS A 137 2.40 19.09 12.45
C LYS A 137 3.03 20.48 12.53
N ASN A 138 4.37 20.60 12.60
CA ASN A 138 5.04 21.84 12.91
C ASN A 138 6.37 22.08 12.15
N LEU A 139 6.70 21.24 11.17
CA LEU A 139 7.85 21.42 10.30
C LEU A 139 7.75 22.76 9.54
N GLU A 140 8.80 23.57 9.60
CA GLU A 140 8.90 24.88 8.97
C GLU A 140 9.82 24.85 7.75
N ILE A 141 9.32 25.21 6.57
CA ILE A 141 10.08 25.25 5.32
C ILE A 141 9.97 26.64 4.67
N GLY A 142 11.10 27.25 4.40
CA GLY A 142 11.22 28.39 3.50
C GLY A 142 11.95 27.97 2.21
N TYR A 143 11.43 28.38 1.05
CA TYR A 143 12.01 28.00 -0.24
C TYR A 143 11.93 29.15 -1.25
N THR A 144 13.07 29.48 -1.84
CA THR A 144 13.16 30.49 -2.91
C THR A 144 14.09 30.05 -4.04
N VAL A 145 13.81 30.52 -5.25
CA VAL A 145 14.70 30.43 -6.42
C VAL A 145 14.95 31.85 -6.95
N ASN A 146 16.19 32.24 -6.98
CA ASN A 146 16.58 33.62 -7.33
C ASN A 146 15.83 34.71 -6.54
N GLY A 147 15.50 34.41 -5.27
CA GLY A 147 14.72 35.26 -4.37
C GLY A 147 13.20 35.26 -4.59
N MET A 148 12.69 34.51 -5.58
CA MET A 148 11.25 34.32 -5.78
C MET A 148 10.78 33.17 -4.90
N LEU A 149 9.72 33.41 -4.15
CA LEU A 149 9.11 32.42 -3.24
C LEU A 149 8.49 31.25 -4.01
N LEU A 150 8.39 30.12 -3.34
CA LEU A 150 7.60 28.97 -3.78
C LEU A 150 6.23 29.41 -4.34
N GLY A 151 5.72 28.70 -5.34
CA GLY A 151 4.51 29.05 -6.08
C GLY A 151 4.69 30.18 -7.12
N SER A 152 5.93 30.67 -7.35
CA SER A 152 6.21 31.69 -8.37
C SER A 152 6.58 31.09 -9.71
N SER A 153 6.41 31.87 -10.79
CA SER A 153 6.88 31.54 -12.14
C SER A 153 7.93 32.54 -12.58
N LEU A 154 9.09 32.06 -12.98
CA LEU A 154 10.15 32.80 -13.65
C LEU A 154 9.92 32.72 -15.16
N THR A 155 9.21 33.69 -15.72
CA THR A 155 8.87 33.70 -17.15
C THR A 155 10.09 33.86 -18.08
N GLU A 156 11.14 34.50 -17.60
CA GLU A 156 12.42 34.56 -18.30
C GLU A 156 13.35 33.51 -17.68
N VAL A 157 13.93 32.63 -18.49
CA VAL A 157 14.84 31.59 -18.05
C VAL A 157 16.18 32.28 -17.66
N PRO A 158 16.59 32.24 -16.38
CA PRO A 158 17.83 32.85 -15.94
C PRO A 158 19.04 31.98 -16.34
N GLU A 159 20.25 32.56 -16.36
CA GLU A 159 21.49 31.81 -16.65
C GLU A 159 21.77 30.73 -15.58
N LYS A 160 21.42 30.99 -14.32
CA LYS A 160 21.58 30.07 -13.18
C LYS A 160 20.42 30.22 -12.23
N LEU A 161 20.09 29.12 -11.54
CA LEU A 161 19.14 29.07 -10.47
C LEU A 161 19.85 29.00 -9.13
N ASN A 162 19.71 30.06 -8.33
CA ASN A 162 20.18 30.07 -6.95
C ASN A 162 19.02 29.64 -6.06
N ILE A 163 19.09 28.42 -5.62
CA ILE A 163 18.08 27.81 -4.76
C ILE A 163 18.51 28.00 -3.31
N HIS A 164 17.60 28.49 -2.49
CA HIS A 164 17.80 28.68 -1.06
C HIS A 164 16.64 28.04 -0.31
N VAL A 165 16.94 27.22 0.68
CA VAL A 165 16.01 26.49 1.50
C VAL A 165 16.33 26.72 2.97
N THR A 166 15.33 27.12 3.75
CA THR A 166 15.41 27.06 5.21
C THR A 166 14.50 25.94 5.68
N VAL A 167 14.99 25.11 6.59
CA VAL A 167 14.20 24.01 7.17
C VAL A 167 14.48 23.98 8.66
N ASN A 168 13.40 23.90 9.46
CA ASN A 168 13.49 23.84 10.90
C ASN A 168 12.34 23.01 11.44
N ASP A 169 12.66 22.04 12.28
CA ASP A 169 11.68 21.35 13.09
C ASP A 169 11.81 21.87 14.54
N PRO A 170 10.73 22.42 15.11
CA PRO A 170 10.74 22.85 16.50
C PRO A 170 10.83 21.70 17.51
N ASP A 171 10.48 20.47 17.10
CA ASP A 171 10.51 19.28 17.93
C ASP A 171 11.95 18.71 17.92
N ALA A 172 12.66 18.84 19.04
CA ALA A 172 14.04 18.37 19.17
C ALA A 172 14.20 16.84 19.01
N SER A 173 13.11 16.12 18.98
CA SER A 173 13.07 14.67 18.78
C SER A 173 12.92 14.27 17.32
N ASP A 174 12.61 15.22 16.45
CA ASP A 174 12.47 14.97 15.03
C ASP A 174 13.59 15.68 14.26
N SER A 175 14.26 14.94 13.41
CA SER A 175 15.42 15.42 12.69
C SER A 175 15.17 15.44 11.20
N ILE A 176 15.82 16.33 10.51
CA ILE A 176 15.82 16.32 9.05
C ILE A 176 16.87 15.32 8.57
N SER A 177 16.43 14.25 7.90
CA SER A 177 17.34 13.22 7.38
C SER A 177 17.83 13.53 5.98
N LYS A 178 17.01 14.22 5.16
CA LYS A 178 17.34 14.54 3.78
C LYS A 178 16.51 15.70 3.25
N VAL A 179 17.13 16.56 2.43
CA VAL A 179 16.45 17.59 1.65
C VAL A 179 16.84 17.45 0.19
N GLU A 180 15.86 17.44 -0.70
CA GLU A 180 16.07 17.21 -2.13
C GLU A 180 15.44 18.31 -2.97
N VAL A 181 16.09 18.65 -4.08
CA VAL A 181 15.49 19.45 -5.16
C VAL A 181 14.93 18.50 -6.19
N ILE A 182 13.61 18.47 -6.33
CA ILE A 182 12.90 17.61 -7.27
C ILE A 182 12.46 18.42 -8.49
N VAL A 183 12.56 17.80 -9.65
CA VAL A 183 12.28 18.39 -10.96
C VAL A 183 11.40 17.47 -11.80
N ASN A 184 11.18 17.79 -13.06
CA ASN A 184 10.37 17.01 -14.00
C ASN A 184 10.60 15.51 -13.87
N SER A 185 9.52 14.75 -14.00
CA SER A 185 9.47 13.28 -13.85
C SER A 185 9.92 12.77 -12.47
N GLY A 186 9.84 13.62 -11.45
CA GLY A 186 10.22 13.24 -10.08
C GLY A 186 11.73 13.04 -9.89
N LYS A 187 12.53 13.48 -10.85
CA LYS A 187 13.98 13.34 -10.78
C LYS A 187 14.57 14.24 -9.68
N THR A 188 15.50 13.71 -8.90
CA THR A 188 16.29 14.48 -7.95
C THR A 188 17.42 15.19 -8.68
N ALA A 189 17.39 16.53 -8.68
CA ALA A 189 18.43 17.35 -9.28
C ALA A 189 19.58 17.63 -8.31
N TYR A 190 19.28 17.67 -7.00
CA TYR A 190 20.27 17.86 -5.96
C TYR A 190 19.78 17.29 -4.62
N THR A 191 20.73 16.85 -3.77
CA THR A 191 20.43 16.29 -2.45
C THR A 191 21.36 16.89 -1.40
N TRP A 192 20.82 17.27 -0.25
CA TRP A 192 21.53 17.49 1.00
C TRP A 192 21.20 16.34 1.94
N ASP A 193 22.22 15.56 2.31
CA ASP A 193 22.13 14.39 3.21
C ASP A 193 23.26 14.36 4.24
N ASP A 194 24.14 15.37 4.23
CA ASP A 194 25.14 15.54 5.27
C ASP A 194 24.50 16.10 6.56
N PRO A 195 24.49 15.35 7.67
CA PRO A 195 23.85 15.80 8.91
C PRO A 195 24.41 17.14 9.43
N ALA A 196 25.68 17.44 9.23
CA ALA A 196 26.27 18.70 9.67
C ALA A 196 25.79 19.89 8.83
N VAL A 197 25.48 19.66 7.56
CA VAL A 197 24.89 20.66 6.67
C VAL A 197 23.40 20.83 6.99
N LEU A 198 22.67 19.74 7.14
CA LEU A 198 21.24 19.73 7.49
C LEU A 198 20.99 20.43 8.83
N ALA A 199 21.86 20.20 9.82
CA ALA A 199 21.77 20.85 11.14
C ALA A 199 21.89 22.37 11.11
N THR A 200 22.35 22.98 10.01
CA THR A 200 22.37 24.45 9.86
C THR A 200 20.98 25.02 9.65
N GLY A 201 20.04 24.21 9.11
CA GLY A 201 18.73 24.67 8.70
C GLY A 201 18.74 25.71 7.57
N ASP A 202 19.90 25.99 6.96
CA ASP A 202 20.10 27.03 5.93
C ASP A 202 20.93 26.45 4.77
N LEU A 203 20.22 26.06 3.70
CA LEU A 203 20.74 25.27 2.59
C LEU A 203 20.74 26.10 1.30
N SER A 204 21.78 25.98 0.50
CA SER A 204 21.84 26.67 -0.78
C SER A 204 22.56 25.85 -1.83
N VAL A 205 22.08 25.93 -3.08
CA VAL A 205 22.71 25.32 -4.25
C VAL A 205 22.46 26.18 -5.48
N THR A 206 23.39 26.15 -6.41
CA THR A 206 23.26 26.81 -7.74
C THR A 206 23.19 25.73 -8.80
N LEU A 207 22.09 25.70 -9.58
CA LEU A 207 21.84 24.74 -10.64
C LEU A 207 21.71 25.43 -12.01
N ASP A 208 21.78 24.63 -13.07
CA ASP A 208 21.42 25.07 -14.42
C ASP A 208 19.88 25.00 -14.59
N PRO A 209 19.26 25.89 -15.38
CA PRO A 209 17.81 25.91 -15.58
C PRO A 209 17.36 24.88 -16.64
N ASP A 210 17.66 23.60 -16.40
CA ASP A 210 17.43 22.51 -17.36
C ASP A 210 16.00 21.97 -17.34
N TYR A 211 15.21 22.36 -16.32
CA TYR A 211 13.87 21.83 -16.07
C TYR A 211 12.85 22.94 -15.97
N SER A 212 11.55 22.57 -16.14
CA SER A 212 10.45 23.54 -16.15
C SER A 212 9.87 23.83 -14.77
N TYR A 213 10.17 23.01 -13.76
CA TYR A 213 9.81 23.26 -12.38
C TYR A 213 10.83 22.68 -11.40
N TYR A 214 10.88 23.26 -10.22
CA TYR A 214 11.74 22.87 -9.10
C TYR A 214 10.95 22.98 -7.81
N TYR A 215 10.90 21.92 -7.01
CA TYR A 215 10.31 21.95 -5.68
C TYR A 215 11.20 21.23 -4.67
N ILE A 216 10.96 21.46 -3.38
CA ILE A 216 11.70 20.84 -2.30
C ILE A 216 10.92 19.68 -1.72
N ARG A 217 11.61 18.56 -1.53
CA ARG A 217 11.15 17.44 -0.74
C ARG A 217 12.04 17.31 0.49
N VAL A 218 11.44 17.29 1.68
CA VAL A 218 12.11 17.05 2.96
C VAL A 218 11.68 15.65 3.43
N THR A 219 12.65 14.89 3.92
CA THR A 219 12.42 13.61 4.62
C THR A 219 12.93 13.77 6.04
N GLN A 220 12.09 13.46 7.01
CA GLN A 220 12.44 13.49 8.44
C GLN A 220 12.99 12.15 8.90
N GLY A 221 13.51 12.11 10.12
CA GLY A 221 14.18 10.94 10.67
C GLY A 221 13.23 9.76 10.90
N ASP A 222 11.97 10.00 11.16
CA ASP A 222 10.91 8.99 11.32
C ASP A 222 10.30 8.53 9.98
N GLY A 223 10.69 9.17 8.89
CA GLY A 223 10.23 8.86 7.53
C GLY A 223 9.14 9.78 7.00
N ASP A 224 8.66 10.74 7.81
CA ASP A 224 7.66 11.70 7.39
C ASP A 224 8.18 12.60 6.27
N LEU A 225 7.28 12.95 5.35
CA LEU A 225 7.61 13.70 4.15
C LEU A 225 6.93 15.08 4.15
N ALA A 226 7.65 16.04 3.59
CA ALA A 226 7.07 17.32 3.21
C ALA A 226 7.49 17.72 1.80
N VAL A 227 6.58 18.35 1.06
CA VAL A 227 6.80 18.82 -0.30
C VAL A 227 6.26 20.23 -0.49
N THR A 228 7.02 21.09 -1.15
CA THR A 228 6.64 22.48 -1.40
C THR A 228 5.91 22.66 -2.72
N ALA A 229 5.18 23.76 -2.86
CA ALA A 229 4.83 24.26 -4.18
C ALA A 229 6.11 24.53 -4.99
N PRO A 230 6.08 24.30 -6.33
CA PRO A 230 7.23 24.54 -7.17
C PRO A 230 7.53 26.03 -7.36
N VAL A 231 8.74 26.33 -7.84
CA VAL A 231 9.01 27.49 -8.67
C VAL A 231 9.13 27.01 -10.11
N TRP A 232 8.29 27.54 -11.00
CA TRP A 232 8.32 27.24 -12.43
C TRP A 232 9.33 28.13 -13.15
N VAL A 233 9.99 27.60 -14.18
CA VAL A 233 11.05 28.28 -14.92
C VAL A 233 10.78 28.16 -16.43
N GLY A 234 10.57 29.30 -17.07
CA GLY A 234 10.23 29.35 -18.49
C GLY A 234 8.84 28.83 -18.79
N GLU A 235 8.64 28.30 -19.99
CA GLU A 235 7.42 27.60 -20.35
C GLU A 235 7.40 26.21 -19.73
N THR A 236 6.29 25.81 -19.16
CA THR A 236 6.14 24.46 -18.60
C THR A 236 6.17 23.45 -19.73
N LEU A 237 7.14 22.53 -19.67
CA LEU A 237 7.22 21.42 -20.62
C LEU A 237 6.12 20.40 -20.31
N LYS A 238 5.22 20.22 -21.28
CA LYS A 238 4.04 19.33 -21.15
C LYS A 238 4.23 18.05 -21.95
N LEU A 239 5.39 17.45 -21.81
CA LEU A 239 5.85 16.27 -22.51
C LEU A 239 6.64 15.38 -21.55
N GLY A 240 6.44 14.06 -21.56
CA GLY A 240 7.22 13.18 -20.70
C GLY A 240 6.66 11.78 -20.50
N ILE A 241 7.14 11.13 -19.44
CA ILE A 241 6.67 9.81 -18.99
C ILE A 241 5.62 10.02 -17.89
N SER A 242 4.39 9.58 -18.13
CA SER A 242 3.36 9.61 -17.08
C SER A 242 3.49 8.41 -16.14
N ASP A 243 3.76 7.21 -16.69
CA ASP A 243 3.83 6.01 -15.88
C ASP A 243 4.74 4.93 -16.45
N VAL A 244 5.24 4.05 -15.55
CA VAL A 244 5.95 2.82 -15.90
C VAL A 244 5.36 1.70 -15.06
N THR A 245 4.71 0.73 -15.71
CA THR A 245 4.01 -0.37 -15.03
C THR A 245 4.56 -1.72 -15.44
N CYS A 246 4.38 -2.73 -14.59
CA CYS A 246 4.62 -4.13 -14.92
C CYS A 246 3.28 -4.85 -15.08
N GLY A 247 3.15 -5.66 -16.11
CA GLY A 247 1.94 -6.43 -16.42
C GLY A 247 1.61 -7.53 -15.38
N THR A 248 2.46 -7.73 -14.38
CA THR A 248 2.22 -8.67 -13.28
C THR A 248 2.64 -8.07 -11.94
N SER A 249 1.85 -8.33 -10.89
CA SER A 249 2.20 -7.98 -9.51
C SER A 249 3.18 -8.95 -8.86
N THR A 250 3.44 -10.10 -9.52
CA THR A 250 4.34 -11.16 -9.03
C THR A 250 5.31 -11.58 -10.12
N PRO A 251 6.29 -10.74 -10.46
CA PRO A 251 7.33 -11.12 -11.40
C PRO A 251 8.14 -12.30 -10.87
N VAL A 252 8.49 -13.27 -11.74
CA VAL A 252 9.27 -14.45 -11.34
C VAL A 252 10.40 -14.72 -12.30
N THR A 253 11.41 -15.43 -11.82
CA THR A 253 12.58 -15.83 -12.62
C THR A 253 12.19 -16.67 -13.84
N GLY A 254 12.87 -16.41 -14.98
CA GLY A 254 12.68 -17.14 -16.22
C GLY A 254 11.37 -16.85 -16.97
N GLU A 255 10.45 -16.07 -16.41
CA GLU A 255 9.22 -15.63 -17.07
C GLU A 255 9.46 -14.26 -17.71
N ALA A 256 9.04 -14.10 -18.96
CA ALA A 256 9.00 -12.78 -19.59
C ALA A 256 7.84 -11.98 -19.02
N MET A 257 8.11 -10.75 -18.58
CA MET A 257 7.11 -9.83 -18.08
C MET A 257 7.10 -8.56 -18.89
N THR A 258 5.91 -8.07 -19.21
CA THR A 258 5.76 -6.86 -20.01
C THR A 258 5.88 -5.63 -19.10
N VAL A 259 6.86 -4.77 -19.39
CA VAL A 259 6.98 -3.44 -18.81
C VAL A 259 6.42 -2.44 -19.80
N THR A 260 5.46 -1.62 -19.34
CA THR A 260 4.79 -0.61 -20.16
C THR A 260 5.15 0.77 -19.67
N THR A 261 5.68 1.60 -20.59
CA THR A 261 5.91 3.03 -20.35
C THR A 261 4.84 3.83 -21.07
N THR A 262 4.08 4.62 -20.32
CA THR A 262 3.08 5.54 -20.86
C THR A 262 3.69 6.92 -21.00
N LEU A 263 3.70 7.41 -22.24
CA LEU A 263 4.16 8.75 -22.60
C LEU A 263 2.97 9.68 -22.76
N PHE A 264 3.14 10.95 -22.44
CA PHE A 264 2.15 11.99 -22.69
C PHE A 264 2.77 13.15 -23.45
N ASN A 265 1.95 13.84 -24.21
CA ASN A 265 2.27 15.04 -24.93
C ASN A 265 1.06 15.96 -24.89
N SER A 266 1.12 17.00 -24.08
CA SER A 266 0.05 18.02 -24.00
C SER A 266 0.38 19.27 -24.82
N GLU A 267 1.44 19.22 -25.63
CA GLU A 267 1.80 20.27 -26.57
C GLU A 267 0.96 20.17 -27.86
N SER A 268 1.01 21.23 -28.69
CA SER A 268 0.24 21.34 -29.93
C SER A 268 0.90 20.66 -31.13
N THR A 269 2.12 20.17 -31.00
CA THR A 269 2.88 19.45 -32.02
C THR A 269 3.21 18.03 -31.58
N ASP A 270 3.37 17.14 -32.54
CA ASP A 270 3.76 15.77 -32.29
C ASP A 270 5.20 15.67 -31.77
N ALA A 271 5.50 14.68 -30.92
CA ALA A 271 6.84 14.40 -30.43
C ALA A 271 7.33 13.03 -30.94
N ASN A 272 8.47 13.02 -31.64
CA ASN A 272 9.07 11.80 -32.14
C ASN A 272 9.81 11.05 -31.04
N ILE A 273 9.62 9.73 -30.94
CA ILE A 273 10.35 8.90 -29.98
C ILE A 273 11.63 8.40 -30.64
N LYS A 274 12.76 9.01 -30.27
CA LYS A 274 14.08 8.66 -30.79
C LYS A 274 14.57 7.34 -30.22
N SER A 275 14.33 7.11 -28.94
CA SER A 275 14.68 5.86 -28.28
C SER A 275 13.90 5.64 -27.00
N ILE A 276 13.74 4.37 -26.64
CA ILE A 276 13.36 3.91 -25.31
C ILE A 276 14.31 2.81 -24.87
N THR A 277 14.72 2.83 -23.60
CA THR A 277 15.62 1.85 -23.01
C THR A 277 15.17 1.51 -21.60
N TYR A 278 15.15 0.22 -21.28
CA TYR A 278 14.97 -0.29 -19.92
C TYR A 278 16.29 -0.87 -19.44
N ALA A 279 16.77 -0.45 -18.29
CA ALA A 279 18.06 -0.91 -17.76
C ALA A 279 18.05 -1.09 -16.23
N VAL A 280 18.91 -1.96 -15.73
CA VAL A 280 19.28 -2.07 -14.31
C VAL A 280 20.73 -1.59 -14.19
N GLY A 281 20.96 -0.44 -13.62
CA GLY A 281 22.27 0.20 -13.65
C GLY A 281 22.77 0.35 -15.10
N SER A 282 23.90 -0.26 -15.42
CA SER A 282 24.46 -0.26 -16.78
C SER A 282 24.00 -1.39 -17.68
N GLN A 283 23.26 -2.36 -17.15
CA GLN A 283 22.78 -3.50 -17.93
C GLN A 283 21.47 -3.15 -18.64
N VAL A 284 21.49 -3.11 -19.97
CA VAL A 284 20.29 -2.93 -20.79
C VAL A 284 19.50 -4.23 -20.87
N LEU A 285 18.21 -4.16 -20.53
CA LEU A 285 17.27 -5.28 -20.60
C LEU A 285 16.52 -5.30 -21.93
N ALA A 286 16.05 -4.12 -22.36
CA ALA A 286 15.38 -3.93 -23.64
C ALA A 286 15.63 -2.52 -24.15
N SER A 287 15.69 -2.35 -25.47
CA SER A 287 15.81 -1.02 -26.09
C SER A 287 15.25 -1.02 -27.51
N ALA A 288 14.74 0.13 -27.94
CA ALA A 288 14.30 0.36 -29.31
C ALA A 288 14.57 1.81 -29.73
N THR A 289 14.69 2.03 -31.03
CA THR A 289 14.92 3.36 -31.62
C THR A 289 13.88 3.67 -32.69
N ASP A 290 13.54 4.94 -32.86
CA ASP A 290 12.58 5.44 -33.85
C ASP A 290 11.24 4.68 -33.82
N VAL A 291 10.71 4.48 -32.60
CA VAL A 291 9.56 3.59 -32.33
C VAL A 291 8.19 4.26 -32.55
N GLY A 292 8.16 5.47 -33.02
CA GLY A 292 6.91 6.17 -33.34
C GLY A 292 6.85 7.58 -32.80
N THR A 293 5.63 8.07 -32.60
CA THR A 293 5.36 9.46 -32.27
C THR A 293 4.30 9.53 -31.20
N VAL A 294 4.53 10.34 -30.17
CA VAL A 294 3.49 10.72 -29.21
C VAL A 294 2.67 11.84 -29.83
N PRO A 295 1.37 11.63 -30.13
CA PRO A 295 0.58 12.64 -30.84
C PRO A 295 0.39 13.89 -29.99
N ALA A 296 0.23 15.03 -30.65
CA ALA A 296 -0.14 16.28 -30.02
C ALA A 296 -1.42 16.10 -29.18
N SER A 297 -1.44 16.66 -27.98
CA SER A 297 -2.54 16.54 -27.01
C SER A 297 -2.97 15.08 -26.75
N GLY A 298 -2.01 14.15 -26.76
CA GLY A 298 -2.27 12.71 -26.67
C GLY A 298 -1.32 11.95 -25.75
N THR A 299 -1.55 10.65 -25.70
CA THR A 299 -0.71 9.70 -24.96
C THR A 299 -0.32 8.51 -25.85
N LEU A 300 0.77 7.84 -25.51
CA LEU A 300 1.19 6.60 -26.16
C LEU A 300 1.78 5.65 -25.14
N ALA A 301 1.30 4.40 -25.09
CA ALA A 301 1.89 3.35 -24.29
C ALA A 301 2.83 2.50 -25.15
N LEU A 302 4.03 2.26 -24.65
CA LEU A 302 5.05 1.39 -25.25
C LEU A 302 5.33 0.22 -24.32
N SER A 303 5.19 -0.99 -24.82
CA SER A 303 5.34 -2.22 -24.04
C SER A 303 6.51 -3.04 -24.56
N TYR A 304 7.37 -3.49 -23.66
CA TYR A 304 8.51 -4.37 -23.97
C TYR A 304 8.61 -5.47 -22.92
N ASP A 305 8.99 -6.66 -23.39
CA ASP A 305 9.21 -7.77 -22.49
C ASP A 305 10.63 -7.73 -21.92
N VAL A 306 10.72 -7.93 -20.61
CA VAL A 306 11.97 -8.10 -19.88
C VAL A 306 11.91 -9.41 -19.09
N SER A 307 13.06 -10.01 -18.77
CA SER A 307 13.14 -11.21 -17.93
C SER A 307 14.39 -11.18 -17.07
N PHE A 308 14.33 -11.91 -15.96
CA PHE A 308 15.43 -12.02 -15.01
C PHE A 308 15.67 -13.48 -14.65
N ASP A 309 16.94 -13.87 -14.54
CA ASP A 309 17.32 -15.24 -14.19
C ASP A 309 17.52 -15.44 -12.68
N THR A 310 17.61 -14.35 -11.92
CA THR A 310 17.88 -14.38 -10.48
C THR A 310 16.75 -13.68 -9.72
N ALA A 311 16.30 -14.31 -8.65
CA ALA A 311 15.29 -13.72 -7.75
C ALA A 311 15.93 -12.62 -6.88
N ARG A 312 15.50 -11.39 -7.08
CA ARG A 312 15.89 -10.21 -6.29
C ARG A 312 15.02 -9.01 -6.62
N VAL A 313 15.12 -7.98 -5.80
CA VAL A 313 14.50 -6.69 -6.08
C VAL A 313 15.36 -5.92 -7.07
N TYR A 314 14.78 -5.55 -8.20
CA TYR A 314 15.43 -4.78 -9.26
C TYR A 314 14.81 -3.39 -9.36
N LYS A 315 15.67 -2.38 -9.39
CA LYS A 315 15.29 -1.04 -9.81
C LYS A 315 15.53 -0.93 -11.32
N VAL A 316 14.44 -0.97 -12.09
CA VAL A 316 14.48 -0.84 -13.55
C VAL A 316 14.21 0.61 -13.93
N THR A 317 15.14 1.23 -14.64
CA THR A 317 15.00 2.59 -15.16
C THR A 317 14.54 2.54 -16.61
N ALA A 318 13.40 3.14 -16.90
CA ALA A 318 12.96 3.48 -18.25
C ALA A 318 13.57 4.84 -18.63
N THR A 319 14.31 4.88 -19.75
CA THR A 319 14.84 6.11 -20.32
C THR A 319 14.25 6.32 -21.70
N VAL A 320 13.63 7.47 -21.93
CA VAL A 320 13.01 7.83 -23.22
C VAL A 320 13.63 9.13 -23.73
N VAL A 321 14.01 9.14 -25.00
CA VAL A 321 14.45 10.33 -25.73
C VAL A 321 13.37 10.73 -26.70
N LEU A 322 12.77 11.90 -26.48
CA LEU A 322 11.76 12.51 -27.33
C LEU A 322 12.36 13.69 -28.10
N GLU A 323 11.98 13.85 -29.36
CA GLU A 323 12.33 15.02 -30.17
C GLU A 323 11.07 15.76 -30.57
N GLN A 324 11.00 17.05 -30.25
CA GLN A 324 9.90 17.92 -30.60
C GLN A 324 10.44 19.27 -31.06
N ASP A 325 9.97 19.76 -32.18
CA ASP A 325 10.39 21.03 -32.78
C ASP A 325 11.93 21.19 -32.94
N GLY A 326 12.60 20.06 -33.21
CA GLY A 326 14.06 20.00 -33.43
C GLY A 326 14.89 20.02 -32.13
N LYS A 327 14.26 19.91 -30.98
CA LYS A 327 14.91 19.81 -29.67
C LYS A 327 14.71 18.42 -29.07
N GLU A 328 15.77 17.82 -28.55
CA GLU A 328 15.70 16.54 -27.86
C GLU A 328 15.53 16.73 -26.35
N TYR A 329 14.69 15.88 -25.74
CA TYR A 329 14.41 15.81 -24.31
C TYR A 329 14.61 14.39 -23.84
N VAL A 330 15.26 14.23 -22.70
CA VAL A 330 15.51 12.92 -22.08
C VAL A 330 14.72 12.82 -20.79
N PHE A 331 13.87 11.82 -20.70
CA PHE A 331 13.06 11.53 -19.52
C PHE A 331 13.46 10.17 -18.96
N THR A 332 13.44 10.05 -17.64
CA THR A 332 13.69 8.80 -16.92
C THR A 332 12.63 8.59 -15.87
N LYS A 333 12.16 7.35 -15.73
CA LYS A 333 11.30 6.95 -14.62
C LYS A 333 11.65 5.53 -14.19
N ASP A 334 11.68 5.30 -12.88
CA ASP A 334 12.05 4.04 -12.29
C ASP A 334 10.80 3.21 -11.94
N ILE A 335 10.92 1.89 -12.03
CA ILE A 335 10.00 0.93 -11.45
C ILE A 335 10.78 -0.09 -10.62
N THR A 336 10.29 -0.40 -9.43
CA THR A 336 10.87 -1.47 -8.59
C THR A 336 10.13 -2.78 -8.85
N LEU A 337 10.87 -3.83 -9.17
CA LEU A 337 10.35 -5.17 -9.46
C LEU A 337 10.91 -6.17 -8.44
N ASP A 338 10.06 -6.72 -7.57
CA ASP A 338 10.41 -7.83 -6.65
C ASP A 338 10.29 -9.15 -7.42
N VAL A 339 11.36 -9.53 -8.12
CA VAL A 339 11.42 -10.77 -8.92
C VAL A 339 11.66 -11.95 -8.00
N GLN A 340 10.68 -12.83 -7.93
CA GLN A 340 10.64 -13.97 -7.03
C GLN A 340 11.07 -15.25 -7.73
N ASN A 341 11.35 -16.32 -6.97
CA ASN A 341 11.66 -17.60 -7.56
C ASN A 341 10.38 -18.25 -8.12
N ALA A 342 10.41 -18.64 -9.40
CA ALA A 342 9.28 -19.29 -10.08
C ALA A 342 8.82 -20.59 -9.40
N ASP A 343 9.73 -21.29 -8.70
CA ASP A 343 9.40 -22.55 -8.01
C ASP A 343 8.59 -22.31 -6.74
N ASP A 344 8.72 -21.12 -6.11
CA ASP A 344 8.01 -20.76 -4.91
C ASP A 344 6.61 -20.17 -5.20
N LEU A 345 6.31 -19.87 -6.47
CA LEU A 345 5.06 -19.24 -6.88
C LEU A 345 3.87 -20.21 -6.82
N VAL A 346 2.85 -19.82 -6.09
CA VAL A 346 1.52 -20.47 -6.08
C VAL A 346 0.43 -19.51 -6.53
N TYR A 347 -0.76 -20.03 -6.82
CA TYR A 347 -1.86 -19.24 -7.35
C TYR A 347 -3.08 -19.23 -6.43
N ILE A 348 -3.77 -18.10 -6.42
CA ILE A 348 -5.15 -17.95 -5.97
C ILE A 348 -6.01 -17.62 -7.18
N GLY A 349 -6.98 -18.48 -7.48
CA GLY A 349 -7.99 -18.20 -8.50
C GLY A 349 -9.09 -17.30 -7.95
N ILE A 350 -9.42 -16.21 -8.66
CA ILE A 350 -10.55 -15.35 -8.32
C ILE A 350 -11.59 -15.53 -9.43
N ASP A 351 -12.76 -16.01 -9.07
CA ASP A 351 -13.83 -16.24 -10.04
C ASP A 351 -14.32 -14.90 -10.61
N ALA A 352 -14.22 -14.76 -11.91
CA ALA A 352 -14.73 -13.64 -12.69
C ALA A 352 -15.74 -14.10 -13.76
N SER A 353 -16.11 -15.41 -13.76
CA SER A 353 -16.97 -16.00 -14.78
C SER A 353 -18.47 -15.84 -14.49
N HIS A 354 -18.85 -15.51 -13.25
CA HIS A 354 -20.22 -15.40 -12.79
C HIS A 354 -20.65 -13.96 -12.49
N TYR A 355 -20.06 -12.95 -13.16
CA TYR A 355 -20.26 -11.53 -12.84
C TYR A 355 -19.91 -11.18 -11.38
N ASN A 356 -18.94 -11.88 -10.81
CA ASN A 356 -18.54 -11.73 -9.41
C ASN A 356 -18.17 -10.29 -9.10
N GLU A 357 -18.75 -9.73 -8.04
CA GLU A 357 -18.47 -8.38 -7.59
C GLU A 357 -16.98 -8.23 -7.25
N TYR A 358 -16.46 -7.04 -7.40
CA TYR A 358 -15.07 -6.64 -7.22
C TYR A 358 -14.08 -7.11 -8.30
N VAL A 359 -14.44 -8.02 -9.19
CA VAL A 359 -13.61 -8.46 -10.34
C VAL A 359 -14.30 -8.30 -11.70
N ALA A 360 -15.53 -8.75 -11.84
CA ALA A 360 -16.29 -8.71 -13.10
C ALA A 360 -17.67 -8.08 -12.95
N GLY A 361 -18.08 -7.77 -11.73
CA GLY A 361 -19.38 -7.20 -11.39
C GLY A 361 -19.39 -5.67 -11.49
N ASN A 362 -20.26 -5.05 -10.68
CA ASN A 362 -20.46 -3.60 -10.70
C ASN A 362 -19.25 -2.83 -10.17
N TYR A 363 -18.48 -3.42 -9.23
CA TYR A 363 -17.24 -2.87 -8.67
C TYR A 363 -16.01 -3.62 -9.19
N LYS A 364 -15.99 -3.94 -10.48
CA LYS A 364 -14.85 -4.61 -11.12
C LYS A 364 -13.53 -3.86 -10.86
N ASP A 365 -12.44 -4.57 -11.04
CA ASP A 365 -11.08 -4.06 -10.89
C ASP A 365 -10.76 -3.57 -9.45
N SER A 366 -11.46 -4.10 -8.43
CA SER A 366 -11.32 -3.69 -7.03
C SER A 366 -10.64 -4.73 -6.12
N MET A 367 -9.76 -5.59 -6.69
CA MET A 367 -8.98 -6.61 -5.96
C MET A 367 -7.45 -6.43 -6.11
N GLY A 368 -7.01 -5.32 -6.71
CA GLY A 368 -5.59 -5.07 -7.00
C GLY A 368 -4.73 -4.97 -5.75
N ASN A 369 -5.23 -4.35 -4.68
CA ASN A 369 -4.49 -4.23 -3.40
C ASN A 369 -4.26 -5.61 -2.77
N PHE A 370 -5.24 -6.51 -2.82
CA PHE A 370 -5.05 -7.89 -2.38
C PHE A 370 -4.04 -8.63 -3.25
N GLY A 371 -4.07 -8.43 -4.57
CA GLY A 371 -3.08 -8.97 -5.49
C GLY A 371 -1.65 -8.50 -5.18
N SER A 372 -1.49 -7.23 -4.84
CA SER A 372 -0.20 -6.66 -4.43
C SER A 372 0.29 -7.24 -3.11
N LEU A 373 -0.59 -7.36 -2.12
CA LEU A 373 -0.28 -8.02 -0.84
C LEU A 373 0.08 -9.51 -1.05
N ALA A 374 -0.69 -10.22 -1.87
CA ALA A 374 -0.43 -11.63 -2.21
C ALA A 374 0.96 -11.83 -2.83
N GLY A 375 1.39 -10.89 -3.67
CA GLY A 375 2.72 -10.88 -4.26
C GLY A 375 3.85 -10.93 -3.23
N GLN A 376 3.68 -10.33 -2.06
CA GLN A 376 4.68 -10.37 -0.99
C GLN A 376 4.89 -11.78 -0.41
N TYR A 377 3.90 -12.68 -0.59
CA TYR A 377 3.90 -14.08 -0.16
C TYR A 377 4.20 -15.06 -1.30
N SER A 378 4.72 -14.61 -2.44
CA SER A 378 4.89 -15.42 -3.65
C SER A 378 3.57 -16.09 -4.10
N VAL A 379 2.49 -15.34 -3.98
CA VAL A 379 1.15 -15.76 -4.40
C VAL A 379 0.68 -14.85 -5.54
N ARG A 380 0.35 -15.44 -6.68
CA ARG A 380 -0.24 -14.71 -7.81
C ARG A 380 -1.76 -14.88 -7.81
N THR A 381 -2.48 -13.79 -7.83
CA THR A 381 -3.92 -13.81 -8.08
C THR A 381 -4.21 -13.92 -9.58
N VAL A 382 -5.13 -14.78 -9.95
CA VAL A 382 -5.52 -15.03 -11.35
C VAL A 382 -7.03 -14.93 -11.47
N GLU A 383 -7.50 -13.96 -12.26
CA GLU A 383 -8.93 -13.86 -12.60
C GLU A 383 -9.32 -14.96 -13.57
N LEU A 384 -10.28 -15.78 -13.17
CA LEU A 384 -10.83 -16.89 -13.94
C LEU A 384 -12.10 -16.39 -14.66
N LYS A 385 -11.96 -16.01 -15.91
CA LYS A 385 -12.99 -15.28 -16.68
C LYS A 385 -14.00 -16.17 -17.36
N THR A 386 -13.71 -17.48 -17.42
CA THR A 386 -14.56 -18.46 -18.06
C THR A 386 -14.73 -19.72 -17.17
N SER A 387 -15.80 -20.45 -17.42
CA SER A 387 -16.06 -21.76 -16.77
C SER A 387 -14.90 -22.75 -16.98
N ASP A 388 -14.34 -22.79 -18.19
CA ASP A 388 -13.21 -23.67 -18.51
C ASP A 388 -11.96 -23.31 -17.71
N GLU A 389 -11.66 -22.01 -17.53
CA GLU A 389 -10.56 -21.53 -16.71
C GLU A 389 -10.75 -21.90 -15.23
N LEU A 390 -11.98 -21.73 -14.69
CA LEU A 390 -12.31 -22.12 -13.32
C LEU A 390 -12.11 -23.63 -13.09
N ILE A 391 -12.61 -24.46 -14.00
CA ILE A 391 -12.45 -25.91 -13.94
C ILE A 391 -10.98 -26.32 -14.07
N ALA A 392 -10.24 -25.68 -14.98
CA ALA A 392 -8.82 -25.96 -15.17
C ALA A 392 -8.00 -25.58 -13.93
N ALA A 393 -8.28 -24.42 -13.31
CA ALA A 393 -7.65 -23.99 -12.07
C ALA A 393 -7.87 -25.01 -10.93
N CYS A 394 -9.07 -25.56 -10.80
CA CYS A 394 -9.38 -26.60 -9.81
C CYS A 394 -8.51 -27.87 -9.96
N SER A 395 -7.98 -28.15 -11.15
CA SER A 395 -7.17 -29.33 -11.44
C SER A 395 -5.65 -29.03 -11.44
N ASN A 396 -5.26 -27.76 -11.37
CA ASN A 396 -3.88 -27.36 -11.40
C ASN A 396 -3.29 -27.28 -9.99
N PRO A 397 -2.23 -28.06 -9.64
CA PRO A 397 -1.70 -28.14 -8.28
C PRO A 397 -1.03 -26.83 -7.80
N LYS A 398 -0.73 -25.88 -8.69
CA LYS A 398 -0.24 -24.55 -8.31
C LYS A 398 -1.30 -23.69 -7.67
N PHE A 399 -2.59 -23.89 -7.99
CA PHE A 399 -3.67 -23.21 -7.29
C PHE A 399 -3.84 -23.79 -5.89
N LYS A 400 -3.81 -22.93 -4.88
CA LYS A 400 -3.95 -23.30 -3.46
C LYS A 400 -5.25 -22.79 -2.85
N ALA A 401 -5.82 -21.75 -3.44
CA ALA A 401 -7.12 -21.23 -3.02
C ALA A 401 -7.95 -20.72 -4.20
N LEU A 402 -9.26 -20.70 -3.98
CA LEU A 402 -10.26 -20.06 -4.84
C LEU A 402 -11.02 -19.00 -4.03
N ILE A 403 -11.23 -17.83 -4.60
CA ILE A 403 -12.07 -16.76 -4.06
C ILE A 403 -13.29 -16.61 -4.96
N LEU A 404 -14.46 -16.72 -4.37
CA LEU A 404 -15.77 -16.67 -5.00
C LEU A 404 -16.58 -15.55 -4.33
N THR A 405 -16.48 -14.32 -4.89
CA THR A 405 -17.26 -13.19 -4.39
C THR A 405 -18.73 -13.28 -4.86
N ALA A 406 -19.60 -12.47 -4.28
CA ALA A 406 -21.02 -12.48 -4.63
C ALA A 406 -21.23 -12.24 -6.13
N PRO A 407 -22.05 -13.04 -6.83
CA PRO A 407 -22.37 -12.79 -8.23
C PRO A 407 -23.27 -11.57 -8.34
N SER A 408 -22.87 -10.56 -9.10
CA SER A 408 -23.64 -9.32 -9.27
C SER A 408 -25.05 -9.59 -9.78
N ARG A 409 -26.00 -8.82 -9.25
CA ARG A 409 -27.39 -8.77 -9.75
C ARG A 409 -27.76 -7.35 -10.24
N ARG A 410 -26.79 -6.47 -10.31
CA ARG A 410 -26.98 -5.04 -10.70
C ARG A 410 -26.63 -4.75 -12.15
N LEU A 411 -25.81 -5.59 -12.79
CA LEU A 411 -25.47 -5.43 -14.20
C LEU A 411 -26.65 -5.86 -15.08
N ALA A 412 -26.89 -5.12 -16.17
CA ALA A 412 -27.97 -5.41 -17.12
C ALA A 412 -27.89 -6.84 -17.68
N ASP A 413 -26.69 -7.30 -18.02
CA ASP A 413 -26.46 -8.65 -18.53
C ASP A 413 -26.75 -9.73 -17.45
N ALA A 414 -26.38 -9.47 -16.20
CA ALA A 414 -26.67 -10.37 -15.09
C ALA A 414 -28.16 -10.47 -14.76
N GLN A 415 -28.97 -9.48 -15.15
CA GLN A 415 -30.42 -9.47 -15.00
C GLN A 415 -31.13 -10.27 -16.09
N THR A 416 -30.51 -10.46 -17.25
CA THR A 416 -31.08 -11.20 -18.39
C THR A 416 -30.50 -12.62 -18.51
N ASP A 417 -29.25 -12.82 -18.13
CA ASP A 417 -28.55 -14.11 -18.11
C ASP A 417 -27.78 -14.26 -16.78
N PRO A 418 -28.50 -14.63 -15.70
CA PRO A 418 -27.86 -14.80 -14.38
C PRO A 418 -27.00 -16.06 -14.40
N ARG A 419 -25.71 -15.90 -14.53
CA ARG A 419 -24.76 -17.01 -14.49
C ARG A 419 -24.77 -17.65 -13.10
N THR A 420 -25.13 -18.94 -13.08
CA THR A 420 -25.10 -19.79 -11.90
C THR A 420 -24.09 -20.90 -12.11
N TYR A 421 -23.55 -21.44 -11.02
CA TYR A 421 -22.57 -22.51 -11.11
C TYR A 421 -23.20 -23.77 -11.72
N SER A 422 -22.60 -24.27 -12.79
CA SER A 422 -23.01 -25.55 -13.39
C SER A 422 -22.61 -26.73 -12.50
N ALA A 423 -23.23 -27.88 -12.74
CA ALA A 423 -22.89 -29.11 -12.02
C ALA A 423 -21.42 -29.53 -12.20
N GLN A 424 -20.81 -29.18 -13.33
CA GLN A 424 -19.41 -29.46 -13.61
C GLN A 424 -18.48 -28.54 -12.79
N GLU A 425 -18.78 -27.25 -12.69
CA GLU A 425 -18.05 -26.29 -11.87
C GLU A 425 -18.15 -26.65 -10.39
N LEU A 426 -19.36 -26.93 -9.91
CA LEU A 426 -19.59 -27.37 -8.53
C LEU A 426 -18.79 -28.64 -8.19
N ALA A 427 -18.77 -29.61 -9.11
CA ALA A 427 -17.99 -30.83 -8.92
C ALA A 427 -16.47 -30.55 -8.93
N ALA A 428 -15.99 -29.64 -9.78
CA ALA A 428 -14.59 -29.24 -9.84
C ALA A 428 -14.16 -28.52 -8.56
N ILE A 429 -14.94 -27.55 -8.08
CA ILE A 429 -14.67 -26.82 -6.83
C ILE A 429 -14.69 -27.79 -5.63
N ALA A 430 -15.64 -28.73 -5.60
CA ALA A 430 -15.70 -29.74 -4.53
C ALA A 430 -14.47 -30.67 -4.56
N ALA A 431 -14.04 -31.10 -5.74
CA ALA A 431 -12.83 -31.90 -5.90
C ALA A 431 -11.56 -31.16 -5.51
N PHE A 432 -11.46 -29.86 -5.85
CA PHE A 432 -10.38 -28.99 -5.43
C PHE A 432 -10.27 -28.90 -3.89
N ASN A 433 -11.38 -28.68 -3.21
CA ASN A 433 -11.40 -28.65 -1.75
C ASN A 433 -11.10 -30.04 -1.15
N ALA A 434 -11.64 -31.12 -1.72
CA ALA A 434 -11.31 -32.50 -1.31
C ALA A 434 -9.83 -32.83 -1.48
N GLY A 435 -9.13 -32.18 -2.43
CA GLY A 435 -7.70 -32.26 -2.63
C GLY A 435 -6.86 -31.36 -1.70
N GLY A 436 -7.48 -30.65 -0.76
CA GLY A 436 -6.81 -29.78 0.20
C GLY A 436 -6.81 -28.29 -0.15
N GLY A 437 -7.42 -27.90 -1.29
CA GLY A 437 -7.52 -26.52 -1.71
C GLY A 437 -8.45 -25.70 -0.82
N THR A 438 -8.07 -24.48 -0.49
CA THR A 438 -8.89 -23.53 0.30
C THR A 438 -9.94 -22.89 -0.60
N VAL A 439 -11.21 -22.86 -0.15
CA VAL A 439 -12.30 -22.17 -0.87
C VAL A 439 -12.86 -21.05 0.01
N ILE A 440 -12.86 -19.84 -0.54
CA ILE A 440 -13.27 -18.62 0.15
C ILE A 440 -14.52 -18.07 -0.55
N LEU A 441 -15.61 -17.98 0.18
CA LEU A 441 -16.82 -17.33 -0.30
C LEU A 441 -17.02 -16.01 0.44
N ALA A 442 -17.16 -14.96 -0.32
CA ALA A 442 -17.41 -13.61 0.20
C ALA A 442 -18.74 -13.10 -0.33
N GLY A 443 -19.70 -12.95 0.57
CA GLY A 443 -21.06 -12.53 0.24
C GLY A 443 -21.19 -11.01 0.08
N TRP A 444 -22.41 -10.58 -0.08
CA TRP A 444 -22.83 -9.19 -0.07
C TRP A 444 -24.29 -9.13 0.35
N SER A 445 -24.75 -8.00 0.89
CA SER A 445 -26.10 -7.91 1.38
C SER A 445 -27.13 -7.81 0.25
N ASP A 446 -28.33 -8.26 0.53
CA ASP A 446 -29.50 -8.13 -0.32
C ASP A 446 -29.83 -6.68 -0.72
N ASN A 447 -29.37 -5.67 0.02
CA ASN A 447 -29.42 -4.27 -0.40
C ASN A 447 -28.85 -4.00 -1.78
N TYR A 448 -27.91 -4.84 -2.25
CA TYR A 448 -27.24 -4.69 -3.53
C TYR A 448 -27.84 -5.55 -4.64
N GLU A 449 -28.94 -6.20 -4.38
CA GLU A 449 -29.73 -6.88 -5.39
C GLU A 449 -30.69 -5.90 -6.09
N ASN A 450 -31.15 -6.27 -7.28
CA ASN A 450 -32.19 -5.55 -7.97
C ASN A 450 -33.53 -6.25 -7.77
N TYR A 451 -34.25 -5.87 -6.72
CA TYR A 451 -35.49 -6.51 -6.29
C TYR A 451 -36.55 -6.62 -7.40
N ASP A 452 -36.76 -5.55 -8.14
CA ASP A 452 -37.78 -5.54 -9.19
C ASP A 452 -37.52 -6.61 -10.26
N VAL A 453 -36.24 -6.84 -10.57
CA VAL A 453 -35.81 -7.85 -11.52
C VAL A 453 -35.94 -9.25 -10.93
N ILE A 454 -35.43 -9.49 -9.71
CA ILE A 454 -35.47 -10.79 -9.06
C ILE A 454 -36.90 -11.22 -8.79
N GLN A 455 -37.73 -10.35 -8.26
CA GLN A 455 -39.16 -10.63 -8.02
C GLN A 455 -39.97 -10.89 -9.31
N SER A 456 -39.58 -10.23 -10.42
CA SER A 456 -40.30 -10.39 -11.70
C SER A 456 -39.81 -11.60 -12.51
N ASN A 457 -38.63 -12.15 -12.21
CA ASN A 457 -38.04 -13.27 -12.94
C ASN A 457 -37.48 -14.35 -11.99
N SER A 458 -38.31 -15.35 -11.70
CA SER A 458 -37.94 -16.47 -10.81
C SER A 458 -36.79 -17.36 -11.30
N ALA A 459 -36.26 -17.13 -12.50
CA ALA A 459 -35.06 -17.79 -13.00
C ALA A 459 -33.77 -17.16 -12.43
N ILE A 460 -33.85 -15.94 -11.89
CA ILE A 460 -32.73 -15.25 -11.29
C ILE A 460 -32.68 -15.60 -9.80
N LYS A 461 -31.64 -16.30 -9.40
CA LYS A 461 -31.42 -16.64 -7.98
C LYS A 461 -30.76 -15.44 -7.28
N HIS A 462 -31.06 -15.31 -5.99
CA HIS A 462 -30.35 -14.39 -5.09
C HIS A 462 -28.84 -14.69 -5.07
N MET A 463 -28.04 -13.69 -4.75
CA MET A 463 -26.58 -13.82 -4.62
C MET A 463 -26.23 -14.89 -3.59
N ALA A 464 -26.84 -14.80 -2.41
CA ALA A 464 -26.65 -15.75 -1.33
C ALA A 464 -27.05 -17.18 -1.74
N ALA A 465 -28.19 -17.35 -2.41
CA ALA A 465 -28.64 -18.65 -2.90
C ALA A 465 -27.64 -19.29 -3.87
N THR A 466 -27.08 -18.51 -4.79
CA THR A 466 -26.07 -18.98 -5.75
C THR A 466 -24.78 -19.43 -5.06
N GLN A 467 -24.28 -18.66 -4.09
CA GLN A 467 -23.10 -19.03 -3.32
C GLN A 467 -23.35 -20.23 -2.39
N ASN A 468 -24.55 -20.35 -1.83
CA ASN A 468 -24.93 -21.47 -0.99
C ASN A 468 -24.99 -22.81 -1.75
N GLU A 469 -25.18 -22.81 -3.08
CA GLU A 469 -25.03 -24.01 -3.91
C GLU A 469 -23.59 -24.54 -3.90
N VAL A 470 -22.62 -23.66 -3.94
CA VAL A 470 -21.20 -24.02 -3.79
C VAL A 470 -20.94 -24.61 -2.41
N LEU A 471 -21.42 -23.95 -1.34
CA LEU A 471 -21.26 -24.45 0.03
C LEU A 471 -21.91 -25.82 0.22
N GLN A 472 -23.06 -26.06 -0.40
CA GLN A 472 -23.70 -27.38 -0.41
C GLN A 472 -22.87 -28.44 -1.13
N ALA A 473 -22.31 -28.10 -2.29
CA ALA A 473 -21.45 -29.01 -3.06
C ALA A 473 -20.15 -29.36 -2.30
N LEU A 474 -19.59 -28.41 -1.52
CA LEU A 474 -18.47 -28.66 -0.61
C LEU A 474 -18.82 -29.57 0.57
N GLY A 475 -20.10 -29.71 0.88
CA GLY A 475 -20.62 -30.37 2.09
C GLY A 475 -20.45 -29.52 3.34
N SER A 476 -20.33 -28.21 3.18
CA SER A 476 -20.20 -27.25 4.28
C SER A 476 -21.53 -27.10 5.03
N SER A 477 -21.41 -26.93 6.33
CA SER A 477 -22.54 -26.55 7.20
C SER A 477 -22.74 -25.03 7.28
N LEU A 478 -21.80 -24.21 6.71
CA LEU A 478 -21.95 -22.77 6.66
C LEU A 478 -22.85 -22.31 5.50
N ARG A 479 -23.52 -21.18 5.70
CA ARG A 479 -24.33 -20.49 4.69
C ARG A 479 -24.14 -18.99 4.80
N ILE A 480 -24.25 -18.28 3.67
CA ILE A 480 -24.43 -16.83 3.61
C ILE A 480 -25.93 -16.56 3.69
N SER A 481 -26.33 -15.62 4.53
CA SER A 481 -27.72 -15.22 4.68
C SER A 481 -28.14 -14.29 3.54
N ASP A 482 -29.37 -14.37 3.14
CA ASP A 482 -29.99 -13.40 2.25
C ASP A 482 -30.55 -12.26 3.10
N ASP A 483 -29.67 -11.36 3.51
CA ASP A 483 -29.98 -10.28 4.44
C ASP A 483 -29.00 -9.12 4.33
N ALA A 484 -29.29 -8.04 5.06
CA ALA A 484 -28.36 -6.99 5.39
C ALA A 484 -28.11 -6.95 6.90
N THR A 485 -26.86 -6.71 7.29
CA THR A 485 -26.51 -6.45 8.69
C THR A 485 -26.56 -4.96 8.99
N TYR A 486 -27.32 -4.58 10.03
CA TYR A 486 -27.51 -3.20 10.47
C TYR A 486 -27.19 -3.05 11.95
N ASP A 487 -26.74 -1.86 12.32
CA ASP A 487 -26.54 -1.47 13.73
C ASP A 487 -26.88 0.00 13.93
N ASP A 488 -27.85 0.28 14.80
CA ASP A 488 -28.29 1.65 15.11
C ASP A 488 -27.42 2.34 16.17
N VAL A 489 -26.53 1.60 16.83
CA VAL A 489 -25.77 2.07 17.99
C VAL A 489 -24.27 2.13 17.65
N ARG A 490 -23.76 1.15 16.89
CA ARG A 490 -22.33 0.93 16.64
C ARG A 490 -22.01 0.89 15.16
N SER A 491 -22.65 1.72 14.39
CA SER A 491 -22.26 1.96 13.00
C SER A 491 -21.16 3.02 12.92
N ALA A 492 -20.50 3.10 11.79
CA ALA A 492 -19.42 4.05 11.54
C ALA A 492 -19.82 5.52 11.74
N ALA A 493 -21.07 5.86 11.50
CA ALA A 493 -21.60 7.23 11.61
C ALA A 493 -22.69 7.33 12.68
N ASP A 494 -22.48 6.70 13.85
CA ASP A 494 -23.36 6.77 15.03
C ASP A 494 -24.84 6.58 14.70
N GLY A 495 -25.14 5.57 13.88
CA GLY A 495 -26.50 5.20 13.47
C GLY A 495 -27.03 5.88 12.21
N VAL A 496 -26.25 6.77 11.57
CA VAL A 496 -26.65 7.39 10.27
C VAL A 496 -26.46 6.40 9.13
N ASP A 497 -25.27 5.77 9.04
CA ASP A 497 -24.96 4.76 8.04
C ASP A 497 -24.99 3.37 8.68
N LYS A 498 -26.18 2.87 8.98
CA LYS A 498 -26.43 1.63 9.74
C LYS A 498 -25.76 0.37 9.20
N TRP A 499 -25.38 0.37 7.95
CA TRP A 499 -24.74 -0.76 7.24
C TRP A 499 -23.21 -0.62 7.10
N ARG A 500 -22.61 0.49 7.52
CA ARG A 500 -21.16 0.65 7.63
C ARG A 500 -20.70 0.17 9.00
N LEU A 501 -20.27 -1.07 9.06
CA LEU A 501 -19.98 -1.74 10.30
C LEU A 501 -18.51 -2.11 10.42
N TYR A 502 -17.98 -1.94 11.62
CA TYR A 502 -16.62 -2.32 11.97
C TYR A 502 -16.65 -3.17 13.22
N PHE A 503 -16.55 -4.47 13.03
CA PHE A 503 -16.65 -5.43 14.13
C PHE A 503 -15.29 -5.61 14.80
N ASN A 504 -15.27 -5.61 16.12
CA ASN A 504 -14.07 -5.70 16.95
C ASN A 504 -14.10 -6.93 17.88
N THR A 505 -14.88 -7.92 17.54
CA THR A 505 -15.07 -9.11 18.34
C THR A 505 -14.71 -10.33 17.53
N TYR A 506 -13.62 -10.98 17.94
CA TYR A 506 -13.00 -12.07 17.19
C TYR A 506 -13.16 -13.41 17.90
N GLY A 507 -13.32 -14.47 17.11
CA GLY A 507 -13.20 -15.85 17.56
C GLY A 507 -11.73 -16.27 17.64
N GLN A 508 -11.48 -17.40 18.26
CA GLN A 508 -10.16 -18.03 18.24
C GLN A 508 -9.93 -18.69 16.88
N SER A 509 -9.14 -18.05 16.04
CA SER A 509 -8.82 -18.51 14.68
C SER A 509 -7.44 -18.02 14.29
N PHE A 510 -6.68 -18.84 13.54
CA PHE A 510 -5.40 -18.38 12.99
C PHE A 510 -5.57 -17.12 12.12
N LEU A 511 -6.76 -16.93 11.52
CA LEU A 511 -7.05 -15.73 10.71
C LEU A 511 -7.00 -14.43 11.53
N THR A 512 -7.23 -14.52 12.83
CA THR A 512 -7.28 -13.37 13.74
C THR A 512 -6.03 -13.27 14.63
N ASP A 513 -5.02 -14.11 14.38
CA ASP A 513 -3.76 -14.03 15.13
C ASP A 513 -3.09 -12.67 14.86
N GLY A 514 -2.67 -12.01 15.94
CA GLY A 514 -2.02 -10.70 15.89
C GLY A 514 -2.95 -9.50 15.64
N VAL A 515 -4.27 -9.69 15.53
CA VAL A 515 -5.24 -8.57 15.51
C VAL A 515 -5.25 -7.87 16.86
N ILE A 516 -5.10 -6.56 16.85
CA ILE A 516 -5.00 -5.75 18.06
C ILE A 516 -6.42 -5.43 18.59
N VAL A 517 -6.69 -5.86 19.83
CA VAL A 517 -7.91 -5.52 20.55
C VAL A 517 -7.53 -5.00 21.94
N ASP A 518 -7.79 -3.72 22.18
CA ASP A 518 -7.59 -3.12 23.49
C ASP A 518 -8.81 -3.38 24.40
N ALA A 519 -8.58 -3.97 25.57
CA ALA A 519 -9.64 -4.33 26.50
C ALA A 519 -10.28 -3.14 27.21
N GLU A 520 -9.53 -2.04 27.35
CA GLU A 520 -10.02 -0.80 27.99
C GLU A 520 -10.77 0.10 26.98
N HIS A 521 -10.39 0.01 25.69
CA HIS A 521 -10.95 0.80 24.61
C HIS A 521 -11.45 -0.07 23.46
N PRO A 522 -12.35 -1.05 23.71
CA PRO A 522 -12.70 -2.07 22.71
C PRO A 522 -13.46 -1.53 21.50
N TYR A 523 -13.97 -0.31 21.57
CA TYR A 523 -14.73 0.35 20.51
C TYR A 523 -14.05 1.61 19.96
N ASP A 524 -12.93 1.96 20.54
CA ASP A 524 -12.11 3.07 20.07
C ASP A 524 -11.09 2.57 19.05
N ARG A 525 -11.21 3.07 17.83
CA ARG A 525 -10.37 2.64 16.71
C ARG A 525 -8.95 3.20 16.77
N LEU A 526 -8.66 4.08 17.71
CA LEU A 526 -7.28 4.44 18.08
C LEU A 526 -6.53 3.27 18.71
N TYR A 527 -7.26 2.36 19.39
CA TYR A 527 -6.67 1.30 20.20
C TYR A 527 -7.04 -0.09 19.74
N THR A 528 -8.16 -0.26 19.03
CA THR A 528 -8.69 -1.55 18.61
C THR A 528 -8.89 -1.58 17.09
N GLU A 529 -8.33 -2.60 16.44
CA GLU A 529 -8.55 -2.86 15.02
C GLU A 529 -9.96 -3.40 14.78
N GLY A 530 -10.67 -2.79 13.83
CA GLY A 530 -12.00 -3.20 13.45
C GLY A 530 -12.02 -3.98 12.15
N PHE A 531 -12.80 -5.05 12.09
CA PHE A 531 -13.11 -5.74 10.84
C PHE A 531 -14.15 -4.94 10.06
N SER A 532 -13.74 -4.38 8.93
CA SER A 532 -14.66 -3.68 8.03
C SER A 532 -15.62 -4.68 7.38
N HIS A 533 -16.91 -4.44 7.58
CA HIS A 533 -18.01 -5.26 7.08
C HIS A 533 -19.03 -4.36 6.38
N TYR A 534 -18.59 -3.68 5.36
CA TYR A 534 -19.41 -2.72 4.64
C TYR A 534 -20.40 -3.39 3.71
N GLY A 535 -21.68 -3.11 3.92
CA GLY A 535 -22.76 -3.68 3.11
C GLY A 535 -22.78 -5.20 3.12
N GLY A 536 -22.39 -5.82 4.22
CA GLY A 536 -22.29 -7.26 4.32
C GLY A 536 -23.59 -7.94 4.76
N ALA A 537 -23.71 -9.20 4.40
CA ALA A 537 -24.70 -10.16 4.90
C ALA A 537 -24.22 -10.83 6.19
N SER A 538 -25.08 -11.53 6.89
CA SER A 538 -24.67 -12.41 7.99
C SER A 538 -24.29 -13.81 7.48
N VAL A 539 -23.53 -14.54 8.31
CA VAL A 539 -23.16 -15.94 8.08
C VAL A 539 -23.82 -16.80 9.14
N TYR A 540 -24.32 -17.97 8.74
CA TYR A 540 -24.94 -18.90 9.69
C TYR A 540 -24.59 -20.35 9.39
N ALA A 541 -24.83 -21.24 10.38
CA ALA A 541 -24.66 -22.67 10.23
C ALA A 541 -26.01 -23.37 10.08
N VAL A 542 -26.01 -24.52 9.40
CA VAL A 542 -27.12 -25.44 9.30
C VAL A 542 -26.82 -26.76 10.01
N ASP A 543 -27.86 -27.43 10.51
CA ASP A 543 -27.78 -28.77 11.07
C ASP A 543 -27.68 -29.84 9.97
N ALA A 544 -27.70 -31.11 10.38
CA ALA A 544 -27.63 -32.25 9.47
C ALA A 544 -28.85 -32.35 8.49
N ASP A 545 -29.95 -31.75 8.85
CA ASP A 545 -31.16 -31.66 8.01
C ASP A 545 -31.14 -30.41 7.09
N GLY A 546 -30.08 -29.60 7.13
CA GLY A 546 -29.93 -28.37 6.36
C GLY A 546 -30.72 -27.17 6.91
N LYS A 547 -31.18 -27.22 8.15
CA LYS A 547 -31.95 -26.16 8.81
C LYS A 547 -31.00 -25.23 9.59
N PRO A 548 -31.27 -23.91 9.61
CA PRO A 548 -30.54 -22.98 10.44
C PRO A 548 -30.48 -23.43 11.90
N THR A 549 -29.26 -23.39 12.48
CA THR A 549 -29.03 -23.80 13.88
C THR A 549 -28.25 -22.74 14.63
N SER A 550 -28.58 -22.51 15.91
CA SER A 550 -27.84 -21.66 16.82
C SER A 550 -26.65 -22.35 17.51
N THR A 551 -26.44 -23.63 17.21
CA THR A 551 -25.28 -24.39 17.71
C THR A 551 -24.29 -24.58 16.58
N LEU A 552 -23.06 -24.11 16.75
CA LEU A 552 -22.00 -24.30 15.75
C LEU A 552 -21.59 -25.77 15.71
N PRO A 553 -21.53 -26.39 14.53
CA PRO A 553 -20.88 -27.69 14.35
C PRO A 553 -19.43 -27.65 14.83
N ALA A 554 -18.92 -28.78 15.31
CA ALA A 554 -17.52 -28.86 15.79
C ALA A 554 -16.46 -28.59 14.73
N THR A 555 -16.83 -28.66 13.45
CA THR A 555 -15.97 -28.34 12.30
C THR A 555 -15.89 -26.85 12.01
N VAL A 556 -16.79 -26.04 12.60
CA VAL A 556 -16.91 -24.60 12.36
C VAL A 556 -16.23 -23.81 13.46
N SER A 557 -15.38 -22.88 13.05
CA SER A 557 -14.75 -21.90 13.92
C SER A 557 -15.25 -20.49 13.57
N PRO A 558 -15.84 -19.76 14.51
CA PRO A 558 -16.18 -18.35 14.29
C PRO A 558 -14.89 -17.54 14.16
N VAL A 559 -14.85 -16.62 13.20
CA VAL A 559 -13.71 -15.72 12.95
C VAL A 559 -14.04 -14.33 13.43
N VAL A 560 -15.17 -13.76 12.97
CA VAL A 560 -15.62 -12.43 13.37
C VAL A 560 -17.08 -12.49 13.79
N TYR A 561 -17.34 -12.02 15.01
CA TYR A 561 -18.70 -11.79 15.52
C TYR A 561 -19.14 -10.36 15.28
N ALA A 562 -20.39 -10.16 14.93
CA ALA A 562 -21.01 -8.85 14.94
C ALA A 562 -21.09 -8.25 16.37
N HIS A 563 -21.43 -6.99 16.49
CA HIS A 563 -21.72 -6.40 17.79
C HIS A 563 -23.00 -7.02 18.41
N SER A 564 -23.12 -6.93 19.72
CA SER A 564 -24.35 -7.40 20.42
C SER A 564 -25.61 -6.64 19.99
N THR A 565 -25.44 -5.39 19.53
CA THR A 565 -26.51 -4.51 19.01
C THR A 565 -26.85 -4.75 17.54
N THR A 566 -25.99 -5.45 16.80
CA THR A 566 -26.21 -5.74 15.36
C THR A 566 -27.40 -6.69 15.16
N TYR A 567 -28.18 -6.39 14.15
CA TYR A 567 -29.34 -7.20 13.76
C TYR A 567 -29.37 -7.43 12.25
N SER A 568 -30.01 -8.53 11.85
CA SER A 568 -30.24 -8.89 10.46
C SER A 568 -31.55 -8.25 9.98
N VAL A 569 -31.55 -7.76 8.76
CA VAL A 569 -32.71 -7.16 8.08
C VAL A 569 -32.94 -7.93 6.78
N ASP A 570 -34.16 -8.39 6.57
CA ASP A 570 -34.68 -8.88 5.31
C ASP A 570 -35.19 -7.65 4.52
N VAL A 571 -34.35 -7.16 3.62
CA VAL A 571 -34.60 -5.87 2.94
C VAL A 571 -35.63 -6.02 1.83
N ASP A 572 -35.59 -7.09 1.12
CA ASP A 572 -36.50 -7.38 0.01
C ASP A 572 -37.84 -8.04 0.44
N LYS A 573 -37.90 -8.44 1.70
CA LYS A 573 -39.12 -9.00 2.35
C LYS A 573 -39.58 -10.31 1.73
N ASP A 574 -38.67 -11.14 1.31
CA ASP A 574 -38.96 -12.47 0.76
C ASP A 574 -39.13 -13.55 1.85
N GLY A 575 -38.81 -13.20 3.10
CA GLY A 575 -38.89 -14.07 4.26
C GLY A 575 -37.61 -14.83 4.56
N LEU A 576 -36.56 -14.61 3.81
CA LEU A 576 -35.19 -15.09 4.08
C LEU A 576 -34.41 -14.03 4.88
N GLY A 577 -33.55 -14.46 5.77
CA GLY A 577 -32.84 -13.49 6.63
C GLY A 577 -33.68 -12.95 7.80
N GLY A 578 -33.38 -11.71 8.22
CA GLY A 578 -34.08 -11.00 9.31
C GLY A 578 -34.01 -11.72 10.66
N ALA A 579 -35.10 -11.71 11.39
CA ALA A 579 -35.17 -12.31 12.74
C ALA A 579 -34.95 -13.84 12.77
N ASN A 580 -34.98 -14.50 11.63
CA ASN A 580 -34.78 -15.94 11.50
C ASN A 580 -33.31 -16.37 11.48
N VAL A 581 -32.37 -15.41 11.32
CA VAL A 581 -30.93 -15.71 11.30
C VAL A 581 -30.47 -16.09 12.70
N PRO A 582 -29.81 -17.25 12.87
CA PRO A 582 -29.33 -17.67 14.17
C PRO A 582 -28.26 -16.75 14.73
N LYS A 583 -28.26 -16.55 16.04
CA LYS A 583 -27.18 -15.93 16.80
C LYS A 583 -26.43 -17.02 17.58
N TYR A 584 -25.11 -16.80 17.71
CA TYR A 584 -24.20 -17.76 18.33
C TYR A 584 -23.66 -17.23 19.64
N ALA A 585 -23.54 -18.11 20.64
CA ALA A 585 -23.00 -17.77 21.93
C ALA A 585 -21.57 -17.23 21.81
N TYR A 586 -21.34 -16.06 22.36
CA TYR A 586 -20.04 -15.44 22.48
C TYR A 586 -19.55 -15.44 23.94
N ALA A 587 -20.42 -15.07 24.85
CA ALA A 587 -20.20 -15.10 26.29
C ALA A 587 -21.47 -15.50 27.02
N GLU A 588 -21.41 -15.63 28.34
CA GLU A 588 -22.60 -15.90 29.16
C GLU A 588 -23.67 -14.81 28.94
N ASN A 589 -24.85 -15.20 28.48
CA ASN A 589 -25.96 -14.31 28.13
C ASN A 589 -25.69 -13.33 26.95
N ASP A 590 -24.66 -13.59 26.14
CA ASP A 590 -24.36 -12.79 24.93
C ASP A 590 -24.30 -13.71 23.72
N SER A 591 -25.23 -13.50 22.79
CA SER A 591 -25.29 -14.23 21.49
C SER A 591 -25.33 -13.23 20.33
N ARG A 592 -24.49 -13.46 19.34
CA ARG A 592 -24.24 -12.52 18.24
C ARG A 592 -24.39 -13.18 16.88
N LEU A 593 -24.66 -12.38 15.86
CA LEU A 593 -24.52 -12.79 14.46
C LEU A 593 -23.04 -13.05 14.15
N LEU A 594 -22.79 -13.86 13.13
CA LEU A 594 -21.45 -14.02 12.56
C LEU A 594 -21.32 -13.15 11.30
N ALA A 595 -20.22 -12.44 11.20
CA ALA A 595 -19.80 -11.76 9.99
C ALA A 595 -18.86 -12.65 9.14
N MET A 596 -18.07 -13.51 9.81
CA MET A 596 -17.14 -14.42 9.17
C MET A 596 -16.96 -15.69 10.00
N ALA A 597 -16.87 -16.83 9.33
CA ALA A 597 -16.56 -18.12 9.93
C ALA A 597 -15.71 -18.96 8.99
N SER A 598 -14.98 -19.92 9.54
CA SER A 598 -14.26 -20.93 8.77
C SER A 598 -14.73 -22.34 9.15
N GLU A 599 -14.61 -23.28 8.23
CA GLU A 599 -14.95 -24.67 8.46
C GLU A 599 -13.83 -25.58 7.95
N GLN A 600 -13.41 -26.51 8.80
CA GLN A 600 -12.42 -27.53 8.49
C GLN A 600 -13.07 -28.91 8.52
N LEU A 601 -13.42 -29.41 7.35
CA LEU A 601 -13.91 -30.79 7.22
C LEU A 601 -12.74 -31.77 7.21
N GLU A 602 -12.96 -32.95 7.78
CA GLU A 602 -11.94 -34.00 7.88
C GLU A 602 -11.39 -34.38 6.49
N GLY A 603 -10.08 -34.30 6.33
CA GLY A 603 -9.37 -34.66 5.10
C GLY A 603 -9.58 -33.72 3.92
N LYS A 604 -10.23 -32.58 4.11
CA LYS A 604 -10.46 -31.57 3.06
C LYS A 604 -9.68 -30.28 3.31
N GLY A 605 -9.69 -29.39 2.32
CA GLY A 605 -9.18 -28.04 2.45
C GLY A 605 -10.09 -27.16 3.32
N LEU A 606 -9.58 -26.01 3.71
CA LEU A 606 -10.30 -25.01 4.51
C LEU A 606 -11.40 -24.36 3.67
N ILE A 607 -12.54 -24.11 4.31
CA ILE A 607 -13.64 -23.31 3.76
C ILE A 607 -13.74 -22.05 4.62
N ILE A 608 -13.73 -20.88 3.99
CA ILE A 608 -13.89 -19.59 4.65
C ILE A 608 -15.14 -18.93 4.07
N VAL A 609 -16.01 -18.47 4.94
CA VAL A 609 -17.25 -17.79 4.56
C VAL A 609 -17.33 -16.45 5.27
N SER A 610 -17.42 -15.38 4.50
CA SER A 610 -17.62 -14.02 4.99
C SER A 610 -18.89 -13.43 4.38
N GLY A 611 -19.60 -12.64 5.13
CA GLY A 611 -20.77 -11.91 4.62
C GLY A 611 -20.42 -10.71 3.75
N ALA A 612 -19.14 -10.32 3.71
CA ALA A 612 -18.61 -9.23 2.88
C ALA A 612 -17.29 -9.63 2.23
N ALA A 613 -16.92 -8.96 1.14
CA ALA A 613 -15.65 -9.17 0.44
C ALA A 613 -14.50 -8.50 1.19
N PHE A 614 -14.06 -9.12 2.28
CA PHE A 614 -13.07 -8.60 3.22
C PHE A 614 -11.68 -8.32 2.61
N MET A 615 -11.43 -8.74 1.37
CA MET A 615 -10.18 -8.57 0.63
C MET A 615 -10.27 -7.53 -0.50
N SER A 616 -11.39 -6.81 -0.65
CA SER A 616 -11.50 -5.78 -1.70
C SER A 616 -10.53 -4.61 -1.46
N ASN A 617 -10.28 -3.79 -2.48
CA ASN A 617 -9.44 -2.60 -2.33
C ASN A 617 -9.88 -1.67 -1.20
N PHE A 618 -11.20 -1.64 -0.91
CA PHE A 618 -11.76 -0.83 0.17
C PHE A 618 -11.45 -1.37 1.57
N GLU A 619 -11.17 -2.66 1.69
CA GLU A 619 -11.05 -3.38 2.95
C GLU A 619 -9.61 -3.79 3.27
N VAL A 620 -8.79 -4.08 2.26
CA VAL A 620 -7.38 -4.49 2.41
C VAL A 620 -6.47 -3.30 2.68
N GLN A 621 -6.93 -2.09 2.43
CA GLN A 621 -6.24 -0.90 2.89
C GLN A 621 -6.13 -0.96 4.43
N ALA A 622 -4.93 -0.74 4.93
CA ALA A 622 -4.63 -0.98 6.33
C ALA A 622 -5.49 -0.14 7.29
N THR A 623 -5.83 1.10 6.90
CA THR A 623 -6.89 1.90 7.53
C THR A 623 -7.71 2.57 6.46
N ILE A 624 -9.02 2.66 6.63
CA ILE A 624 -9.86 3.47 5.76
C ILE A 624 -10.27 4.71 6.54
N SER A 625 -9.94 5.85 6.00
CA SER A 625 -10.26 7.14 6.58
C SER A 625 -11.74 7.50 6.55
N ASP A 626 -12.53 6.70 5.89
CA ASP A 626 -13.94 6.91 5.58
C ASP A 626 -14.78 7.38 6.77
N ASN A 627 -14.30 7.15 7.99
CA ASN A 627 -15.06 7.44 9.21
C ASN A 627 -14.18 7.86 10.39
N GLY A 628 -13.06 8.50 10.14
CA GLY A 628 -12.17 8.97 11.21
C GLY A 628 -11.55 7.83 12.00
N SER A 629 -11.21 6.75 11.32
CA SER A 629 -10.50 5.64 11.94
C SER A 629 -8.99 5.88 11.85
N GLU A 630 -8.36 5.87 12.98
CA GLU A 630 -6.89 5.99 13.10
C GLU A 630 -6.22 4.64 13.30
N LYS A 631 -6.96 3.55 13.24
CA LYS A 631 -6.43 2.19 13.35
C LYS A 631 -6.58 1.44 12.04
N ASN A 632 -5.61 0.58 11.80
CA ASN A 632 -5.66 -0.39 10.73
C ASN A 632 -6.90 -1.27 10.84
N TYR A 633 -7.49 -1.64 9.73
CA TYR A 633 -8.50 -2.67 9.76
C TYR A 633 -7.85 -4.05 9.91
N SER A 634 -8.47 -4.87 10.73
CA SER A 634 -8.08 -6.26 10.87
C SER A 634 -8.20 -7.07 9.56
N ASN A 635 -8.93 -6.55 8.56
CA ASN A 635 -9.00 -7.15 7.22
C ASN A 635 -7.62 -7.35 6.61
N TYR A 636 -6.71 -6.37 6.75
CA TYR A 636 -5.35 -6.50 6.27
C TYR A 636 -4.63 -7.66 6.96
N LYS A 637 -4.65 -7.69 8.31
CA LYS A 637 -4.01 -8.76 9.10
C LYS A 637 -4.62 -10.14 8.82
N ILE A 638 -5.94 -10.21 8.65
CA ILE A 638 -6.62 -11.45 8.26
C ILE A 638 -6.17 -11.94 6.88
N CYS A 639 -5.97 -11.02 5.92
CA CYS A 639 -5.43 -11.35 4.60
C CYS A 639 -3.98 -11.83 4.69
N GLU A 640 -3.12 -11.19 5.49
CA GLU A 640 -1.75 -11.66 5.74
C GLU A 640 -1.72 -13.08 6.32
N ASN A 641 -2.53 -13.33 7.35
CA ASN A 641 -2.63 -14.65 7.98
C ASN A 641 -3.13 -15.73 7.00
N LEU A 642 -4.11 -15.37 6.14
CA LEU A 642 -4.59 -16.24 5.07
C LEU A 642 -3.48 -16.56 4.07
N LEU A 643 -2.77 -15.56 3.58
CA LEU A 643 -1.69 -15.70 2.60
C LEU A 643 -0.51 -16.49 3.16
N GLY A 644 -0.12 -16.21 4.40
CA GLY A 644 0.92 -16.96 5.11
C GLY A 644 0.56 -18.44 5.32
N ARG A 645 -0.73 -18.78 5.42
CA ARG A 645 -1.17 -20.18 5.45
C ARG A 645 -1.21 -20.82 4.07
N ILE A 646 -1.59 -20.07 3.03
CA ILE A 646 -1.64 -20.54 1.64
C ILE A 646 -0.23 -20.84 1.12
N ASN A 647 0.71 -19.94 1.38
CA ASN A 647 2.12 -20.08 1.03
C ASN A 647 2.99 -19.59 2.19
N PRO A 648 3.38 -20.49 3.11
CA PRO A 648 4.18 -20.12 4.28
C PRO A 648 5.50 -19.45 3.88
N VAL A 649 5.80 -18.34 4.55
CA VAL A 649 7.05 -17.61 4.34
C VAL A 649 8.22 -18.52 4.70
N LYS A 650 9.17 -18.63 3.77
CA LYS A 650 10.39 -19.43 3.95
C LYS A 650 11.38 -18.67 4.82
N VAL A 651 11.59 -19.15 6.03
CA VAL A 651 12.63 -18.63 6.90
C VAL A 651 13.99 -19.18 6.45
N THR A 652 14.98 -18.30 6.34
CA THR A 652 16.33 -18.61 5.89
C THR A 652 17.31 -18.44 7.04
N ASP A 653 18.24 -19.37 7.21
CA ASP A 653 19.31 -19.29 8.20
C ASP A 653 20.14 -18.01 8.02
N ILE A 654 20.44 -17.32 9.12
CA ILE A 654 21.16 -16.03 9.08
C ILE A 654 22.54 -16.17 8.43
N ALA A 655 23.26 -17.30 8.63
CA ALA A 655 24.54 -17.54 7.95
C ALA A 655 24.42 -17.55 6.42
N THR A 656 23.32 -18.05 5.87
CA THR A 656 23.05 -18.05 4.45
C THR A 656 22.84 -16.63 3.93
N VAL A 657 22.08 -15.81 4.67
CA VAL A 657 21.85 -14.41 4.32
C VAL A 657 23.13 -13.60 4.44
N GLN A 658 23.91 -13.80 5.51
CA GLN A 658 25.18 -13.13 5.71
C GLN A 658 26.24 -13.47 4.64
N ALA A 659 26.17 -14.66 4.04
CA ALA A 659 27.04 -15.06 2.94
C ALA A 659 26.63 -14.46 1.59
N GLN A 660 25.43 -13.88 1.47
CA GLN A 660 24.98 -13.23 0.26
C GLN A 660 25.57 -11.82 0.17
N THR A 661 26.57 -11.68 -0.73
CA THR A 661 27.29 -10.40 -0.91
C THR A 661 26.69 -9.48 -1.96
N GLU A 662 25.72 -9.96 -2.75
CA GLU A 662 25.00 -9.13 -3.71
C GLU A 662 23.80 -8.47 -3.03
N ALA A 663 23.62 -7.17 -3.25
CA ALA A 663 22.45 -6.45 -2.77
C ALA A 663 21.18 -6.85 -3.52
N GLY A 664 20.03 -6.63 -2.89
CA GLY A 664 18.71 -6.79 -3.51
C GLY A 664 18.07 -8.16 -3.34
N HIS A 665 18.71 -9.13 -2.68
CA HIS A 665 18.09 -10.44 -2.40
C HIS A 665 17.18 -10.35 -1.19
N LYS A 666 15.91 -10.74 -1.36
CA LYS A 666 14.90 -10.72 -0.31
C LYS A 666 14.94 -12.01 0.51
N TYR A 667 15.00 -11.85 1.81
CA TYR A 667 14.98 -12.96 2.77
C TYR A 667 14.07 -12.66 3.95
N THR A 668 13.54 -13.71 4.54
CA THR A 668 12.95 -13.65 5.89
C THR A 668 13.82 -14.49 6.82
N ILE A 669 14.20 -13.91 7.95
CA ILE A 669 14.99 -14.55 9.01
C ILE A 669 14.21 -14.58 10.32
N GLU A 670 14.56 -15.52 11.20
CA GLU A 670 14.15 -15.51 12.59
C GLU A 670 15.39 -15.56 13.48
N GLY A 671 15.40 -14.80 14.57
CA GLY A 671 16.53 -14.81 15.47
C GLY A 671 16.29 -14.01 16.75
N VAL A 672 17.28 -14.03 17.62
CA VAL A 672 17.27 -13.35 18.92
C VAL A 672 17.98 -12.01 18.80
N VAL A 673 17.34 -10.97 19.27
CA VAL A 673 17.92 -9.62 19.34
C VAL A 673 19.09 -9.64 20.34
N THR A 674 20.25 -9.20 19.89
CA THR A 674 21.49 -9.17 20.68
C THR A 674 21.93 -7.76 21.07
N SER A 675 21.32 -6.72 20.50
CA SER A 675 21.46 -5.31 20.89
C SER A 675 20.10 -4.71 21.21
N ASN A 676 20.03 -3.75 22.15
CA ASN A 676 18.78 -3.03 22.35
C ASN A 676 18.55 -2.06 21.19
N ALA A 677 17.31 -1.99 20.73
CA ALA A 677 16.84 -0.94 19.86
C ALA A 677 15.70 -0.20 20.56
N SER A 678 15.83 1.09 20.68
CA SER A 678 14.77 1.95 21.21
C SER A 678 13.89 2.54 20.10
N GLY A 679 14.02 2.01 18.87
CA GLY A 679 13.33 2.46 17.69
C GLY A 679 13.94 3.71 17.11
N TYR A 680 13.86 4.78 17.80
CA TYR A 680 14.42 6.07 17.43
C TYR A 680 15.16 6.65 18.64
N ASP A 681 16.47 6.82 18.52
CA ASP A 681 17.20 7.53 19.57
C ASP A 681 17.01 9.05 19.39
N LYS A 682 16.10 9.57 20.18
CA LYS A 682 15.77 11.00 20.23
C LYS A 682 16.95 11.92 20.46
N ALA A 683 18.05 11.40 21.05
CA ALA A 683 19.24 12.20 21.35
C ALA A 683 20.22 12.30 20.17
N THR A 684 20.22 11.34 19.26
CA THR A 684 21.19 11.22 18.18
C THR A 684 20.60 11.30 16.78
N ALA A 685 19.27 11.30 16.65
CA ALA A 685 18.54 11.25 15.40
C ALA A 685 18.92 10.03 14.51
N PHE A 686 19.36 8.95 15.11
CA PHE A 686 19.69 7.72 14.42
C PHE A 686 18.48 6.81 14.45
N PHE A 687 18.08 6.28 13.26
CA PHE A 687 17.34 5.05 13.21
C PHE A 687 18.19 3.97 13.82
N ASP A 688 17.62 3.22 14.75
CA ASP A 688 18.37 2.13 15.35
C ASP A 688 18.59 1.02 14.32
N CYS A 689 19.81 0.52 14.27
CA CYS A 689 20.08 -0.81 13.78
C CYS A 689 20.01 -1.80 14.96
N ILE A 690 19.52 -2.99 14.71
CA ILE A 690 19.63 -4.10 15.66
C ILE A 690 20.48 -5.21 15.07
N TYR A 691 21.18 -5.92 15.94
CA TYR A 691 21.81 -7.17 15.59
C TYR A 691 20.92 -8.32 16.02
N VAL A 692 20.70 -9.25 15.09
CA VAL A 692 19.88 -10.45 15.31
C VAL A 692 20.73 -11.67 15.05
N GLN A 693 20.63 -12.67 15.92
CA GLN A 693 21.43 -13.88 15.84
C GLN A 693 20.56 -15.14 15.99
N ASP A 694 20.82 -16.13 15.17
CA ASP A 694 20.33 -17.50 15.29
C ASP A 694 21.48 -18.49 15.66
N GLU A 695 21.24 -19.78 15.53
CA GLU A 695 22.24 -20.82 15.78
C GLU A 695 23.38 -20.82 14.73
N THR A 696 23.12 -20.23 13.56
CA THR A 696 24.02 -20.29 12.39
C THR A 696 24.90 -19.06 12.25
N GLY A 697 24.40 -17.89 12.60
CA GLY A 697 25.11 -16.61 12.39
C GLY A 697 24.45 -15.43 13.05
N GLY A 698 24.96 -14.23 12.75
CA GLY A 698 24.39 -12.95 13.16
C GLY A 698 24.40 -11.96 11.99
N ILE A 699 23.49 -11.01 12.00
CA ILE A 699 23.36 -9.98 10.94
C ILE A 699 22.86 -8.66 11.52
N ASN A 700 23.33 -7.57 10.94
CA ASN A 700 22.79 -6.24 11.13
C ASN A 700 21.46 -6.08 10.39
N CYS A 701 20.48 -5.49 11.05
CA CYS A 701 19.15 -5.19 10.48
C CYS A 701 18.85 -3.71 10.63
N PHE A 702 18.64 -3.00 9.53
CA PHE A 702 18.43 -1.56 9.47
C PHE A 702 17.48 -1.20 8.29
N PRO A 703 16.61 -0.17 8.40
CA PRO A 703 16.25 0.54 9.62
C PRO A 703 15.25 -0.27 10.46
N VAL A 704 15.26 -0.07 11.75
CA VAL A 704 14.29 -0.69 12.68
C VAL A 704 13.55 0.40 13.42
N ALA A 705 12.22 0.38 13.35
CA ALA A 705 11.33 1.20 14.16
C ALA A 705 10.66 0.33 15.25
N GLY A 706 10.49 0.90 16.43
CA GLY A 706 9.89 0.21 17.59
C GLY A 706 10.89 -0.15 18.68
N GLU A 707 10.38 -0.55 19.84
CA GLU A 707 11.19 -0.96 20.99
C GLU A 707 11.46 -2.45 20.94
N PHE A 708 12.72 -2.82 20.65
CA PHE A 708 13.19 -4.20 20.71
C PHE A 708 14.29 -4.33 21.76
N LYS A 709 14.25 -5.42 22.53
CA LYS A 709 15.13 -5.66 23.69
C LYS A 709 15.96 -6.92 23.47
N ILE A 710 17.14 -6.94 24.08
CA ILE A 710 17.97 -8.13 24.12
C ILE A 710 17.16 -9.31 24.66
N GLY A 711 17.09 -10.40 23.90
CA GLY A 711 16.31 -11.59 24.23
C GLY A 711 14.94 -11.65 23.54
N ASP A 712 14.50 -10.59 22.86
CA ASP A 712 13.32 -10.68 21.99
C ASP A 712 13.63 -11.62 20.83
N VAL A 713 12.68 -12.47 20.48
CA VAL A 713 12.71 -13.28 19.26
C VAL A 713 11.91 -12.57 18.20
N VAL A 714 12.56 -12.27 17.08
CA VAL A 714 11.97 -11.51 16.00
C VAL A 714 11.97 -12.29 14.69
N ARG A 715 10.95 -12.05 13.87
CA ARG A 715 10.92 -12.40 12.45
C ARG A 715 11.12 -11.12 11.65
N ILE A 716 12.08 -11.13 10.74
CA ILE A 716 12.43 -9.96 9.93
C ILE A 716 12.40 -10.35 8.46
N THR A 717 11.69 -9.59 7.64
CA THR A 717 11.80 -9.63 6.19
C THR A 717 12.53 -8.39 5.71
N GLY A 718 13.48 -8.57 4.82
CA GLY A 718 14.26 -7.46 4.28
C GLY A 718 15.04 -7.85 3.04
N VAL A 719 15.80 -6.90 2.53
CA VAL A 719 16.59 -7.03 1.32
C VAL A 719 18.07 -6.87 1.66
N THR A 720 18.92 -7.77 1.14
CA THR A 720 20.37 -7.69 1.39
C THR A 720 20.96 -6.39 0.85
N ASP A 721 21.82 -5.78 1.65
CA ASP A 721 22.65 -4.64 1.28
C ASP A 721 23.97 -4.70 2.05
N SER A 722 24.82 -3.70 1.90
CA SER A 722 26.06 -3.59 2.67
C SER A 722 26.38 -2.15 3.02
N TYR A 723 26.75 -1.94 4.25
CA TYR A 723 27.20 -0.63 4.74
C TYR A 723 28.62 -0.73 5.31
N GLN A 724 29.53 0.08 4.79
CA GLN A 724 30.95 0.11 5.19
C GLN A 724 31.67 -1.26 5.22
N GLY A 725 31.21 -2.21 4.39
CA GLY A 725 31.80 -3.55 4.30
C GLY A 725 31.14 -4.59 5.23
N GLU A 726 30.14 -4.21 5.99
CA GLU A 726 29.29 -5.13 6.73
C GLU A 726 28.04 -5.44 5.89
N ASN A 727 27.68 -6.73 5.77
CA ASN A 727 26.44 -7.14 5.16
C ASN A 727 25.28 -6.86 6.12
N GLU A 728 24.23 -6.26 5.61
CA GLU A 728 23.03 -5.93 6.38
C GLU A 728 21.76 -6.39 5.68
N LEU A 729 20.70 -6.47 6.43
CA LEU A 729 19.35 -6.67 5.92
C LEU A 729 18.59 -5.34 6.04
N GLN A 730 18.29 -4.70 4.90
CA GLN A 730 17.39 -3.55 4.86
C GLN A 730 15.98 -4.02 5.17
N VAL A 731 15.47 -3.62 6.33
CA VAL A 731 14.24 -4.15 6.91
C VAL A 731 13.03 -3.55 6.21
N SER A 732 12.18 -4.41 5.67
CA SER A 732 10.85 -4.04 5.16
C SER A 732 9.73 -4.36 6.15
N SER A 733 9.93 -5.38 7.00
CA SER A 733 9.00 -5.67 8.11
C SER A 733 9.74 -6.37 9.24
N ILE A 734 9.34 -6.08 10.48
CA ILE A 734 9.83 -6.74 11.70
C ILE A 734 8.66 -7.03 12.62
N GLU A 735 8.63 -8.25 13.17
CA GLU A 735 7.62 -8.72 14.10
C GLU A 735 8.29 -9.40 15.30
N LYS A 736 7.90 -9.02 16.52
CA LYS A 736 8.27 -9.77 17.72
C LYS A 736 7.40 -11.01 17.84
N ILE A 737 8.01 -12.18 17.68
CA ILE A 737 7.32 -13.48 17.72
C ILE A 737 7.48 -14.22 19.05
N GLY A 738 8.29 -13.70 19.98
CA GLY A 738 8.50 -14.30 21.28
C GLY A 738 9.61 -13.64 22.11
N GLU A 739 9.97 -14.30 23.20
CA GLU A 739 11.08 -13.93 24.08
C GLU A 739 11.85 -15.18 24.48
N THR A 740 13.15 -15.04 24.65
CA THR A 740 14.02 -16.12 25.13
C THR A 740 15.16 -15.60 26.03
N THR A 741 15.96 -16.51 26.59
CA THR A 741 17.19 -16.13 27.29
C THR A 741 18.13 -15.43 26.28
N PRO A 742 18.72 -14.28 26.67
CA PRO A 742 19.70 -13.60 25.84
C PRO A 742 20.83 -14.50 25.34
N VAL A 743 21.29 -14.26 24.13
CA VAL A 743 22.43 -14.98 23.55
C VAL A 743 23.67 -14.81 24.42
N THR A 744 24.33 -15.93 24.73
CA THR A 744 25.59 -15.88 25.47
C THR A 744 26.75 -15.56 24.52
N PRO A 745 27.53 -14.48 24.76
CA PRO A 745 28.63 -14.10 23.88
C PRO A 745 29.67 -15.22 23.75
N LYS A 746 30.04 -15.57 22.54
CA LYS A 746 31.12 -16.55 22.25
C LYS A 746 32.47 -15.86 22.40
N THR A 747 33.42 -16.51 23.12
CA THR A 747 34.81 -16.00 23.19
C THR A 747 35.51 -16.28 21.87
N VAL A 748 36.08 -15.22 21.26
CA VAL A 748 36.76 -15.28 19.97
C VAL A 748 38.16 -14.68 20.03
N THR A 749 38.97 -14.93 19.00
CA THR A 749 40.32 -14.38 18.81
C THR A 749 40.26 -13.13 17.92
N SER A 750 41.32 -12.30 17.98
CA SER A 750 41.47 -11.16 17.05
C SER A 750 41.52 -11.61 15.58
N THR A 751 42.01 -12.82 15.30
CA THR A 751 41.98 -13.37 13.95
C THR A 751 40.57 -13.56 13.41
N GLN A 752 39.69 -14.13 14.24
CA GLN A 752 38.25 -14.36 13.86
C GLN A 752 37.49 -13.05 13.65
N ILE A 753 37.82 -11.98 14.38
CA ILE A 753 37.27 -10.66 14.15
C ILE A 753 37.74 -10.09 12.80
N ASN A 754 39.06 -10.16 12.59
CA ASN A 754 39.69 -9.56 11.41
C ASN A 754 39.38 -10.27 10.09
N ASP A 755 39.13 -11.57 10.11
CA ASP A 755 38.76 -12.35 8.93
C ASP A 755 37.24 -12.33 8.64
N GLY A 756 36.45 -11.65 9.49
CA GLY A 756 34.99 -11.52 9.32
C GLY A 756 34.18 -12.77 9.66
N SER A 757 34.80 -13.85 10.16
CA SER A 757 34.11 -15.12 10.42
C SER A 757 33.06 -15.05 11.53
N VAL A 758 33.02 -13.97 12.29
CA VAL A 758 32.07 -13.71 13.38
C VAL A 758 31.30 -12.41 13.17
N MET A 759 31.25 -11.90 11.95
CA MET A 759 30.50 -10.69 11.58
C MET A 759 29.03 -10.79 12.02
N GLY A 760 28.49 -9.74 12.58
CA GLY A 760 27.11 -9.65 13.07
C GLY A 760 26.81 -10.44 14.35
N GLN A 761 27.76 -11.23 14.89
CA GLN A 761 27.55 -12.05 16.08
C GLN A 761 27.95 -11.32 17.37
N LEU A 762 27.23 -11.56 18.44
CA LEU A 762 27.59 -11.13 19.79
C LEU A 762 28.80 -11.96 20.32
N VAL A 763 29.93 -11.30 20.51
CA VAL A 763 31.19 -11.98 20.87
C VAL A 763 31.86 -11.35 22.08
N THR A 764 32.77 -12.10 22.69
CA THR A 764 33.69 -11.61 23.73
C THR A 764 35.13 -11.75 23.24
N LEU A 765 35.82 -10.63 23.10
CA LEU A 765 37.26 -10.61 22.88
C LEU A 765 37.99 -10.33 24.19
N LYS A 766 39.01 -11.12 24.51
CA LYS A 766 39.89 -10.94 25.70
C LYS A 766 41.27 -10.53 25.24
N GLY A 767 41.78 -9.42 25.82
CA GLY A 767 43.13 -8.98 25.49
C GLY A 767 43.53 -7.72 26.24
N PHE A 768 44.61 -7.08 25.75
CA PHE A 768 45.10 -5.81 26.27
C PHE A 768 44.74 -4.70 25.26
N VAL A 769 44.20 -3.60 25.75
CA VAL A 769 44.01 -2.40 24.92
C VAL A 769 45.38 -1.81 24.62
N VAL A 770 45.76 -1.74 23.35
CA VAL A 770 47.07 -1.27 22.88
C VAL A 770 46.98 0.07 22.17
N GLY A 771 45.79 0.54 21.90
CA GLY A 771 45.49 1.85 21.30
C GLY A 771 44.01 2.14 21.26
N TYR A 772 43.67 3.35 20.95
CA TYR A 772 42.29 3.80 20.71
C TYR A 772 42.26 4.96 19.75
N GLU A 773 41.13 5.13 19.10
CA GLU A 773 40.84 6.26 18.22
C GLU A 773 39.75 7.13 18.85
N MET A 774 39.93 8.46 18.75
CA MET A 774 39.01 9.43 19.31
C MET A 774 38.36 10.24 18.20
N ALA A 775 37.05 10.46 18.29
CA ALA A 775 36.36 11.49 17.53
C ALA A 775 35.42 12.25 18.48
N ASP A 776 35.31 13.53 18.31
CA ASP A 776 34.48 14.45 19.10
C ASP A 776 34.61 14.32 20.64
N GLY A 777 35.81 13.95 21.09
CA GLY A 777 36.11 13.77 22.52
C GLY A 777 35.68 12.42 23.11
N LEU A 778 35.14 11.52 22.29
CA LEU A 778 34.72 10.19 22.65
C LEU A 778 35.62 9.12 22.03
N VAL A 779 35.82 8.00 22.73
CA VAL A 779 36.52 6.83 22.17
C VAL A 779 35.57 6.16 21.18
N GLN A 780 35.95 6.16 19.90
CA GLN A 780 35.17 5.55 18.81
C GLN A 780 35.61 4.10 18.54
N THR A 781 36.87 3.83 18.76
CA THR A 781 37.46 2.51 18.46
C THR A 781 38.52 2.18 19.50
N ILE A 782 38.62 0.93 19.89
CA ILE A 782 39.72 0.41 20.67
C ILE A 782 40.48 -0.69 19.90
N LEU A 783 41.79 -0.70 20.05
CA LEU A 783 42.67 -1.74 19.48
C LEU A 783 43.02 -2.74 20.60
N VAL A 784 42.58 -3.96 20.45
CA VAL A 784 42.75 -5.02 21.46
C VAL A 784 43.74 -6.06 20.94
N ARG A 785 44.82 -6.30 21.68
CA ARG A 785 45.78 -7.39 21.41
C ARG A 785 45.41 -8.62 22.24
N ASP A 786 45.12 -9.71 21.59
CA ASP A 786 44.75 -10.99 22.22
C ASP A 786 45.96 -11.78 22.71
N SER A 787 45.71 -12.98 23.25
CA SER A 787 46.77 -13.90 23.78
C SER A 787 47.67 -14.46 22.67
N GLU A 788 47.25 -14.43 21.40
CA GLU A 788 48.04 -14.84 20.24
C GLU A 788 48.92 -13.72 19.71
N GLY A 789 48.83 -12.53 20.31
CA GLY A 789 49.57 -11.33 19.91
C GLY A 789 48.98 -10.59 18.68
N LYS A 790 47.80 -11.01 18.22
CA LYS A 790 47.06 -10.38 17.12
C LYS A 790 46.25 -9.22 17.67
N ILE A 791 46.04 -8.23 16.84
CA ILE A 791 45.30 -7.02 17.19
C ILE A 791 44.02 -7.00 16.38
N ALA A 792 42.89 -6.82 17.04
CA ALA A 792 41.61 -6.51 16.44
C ALA A 792 41.19 -5.06 16.75
N ARG A 793 40.48 -4.45 15.82
CA ARG A 793 39.77 -3.20 16.01
C ARG A 793 38.35 -3.51 16.48
N VAL A 794 37.93 -2.89 17.57
CA VAL A 794 36.66 -3.13 18.24
C VAL A 794 35.99 -1.77 18.45
#